data_33abe032dda3de5fba1918d1b04f39d4
#
_entry.id   33abe032dda3de5fba1918d1b04f39d4
#
_cell.length_a   1.000
_cell.length_b   1.000
_cell.length_c   1.000
_cell.angle_alpha   90.00
_cell.angle_beta   90.00
_cell.angle_gamma   90.00
#
_symmetry.space_group_name_H-M   'P 1'
#
loop_
_entity.id
_entity.type
_entity.pdbx_description
1 polymer ?
#
loop_
_entity_poly.entity_id
_entity_poly.type
_entity_poly.pdbx_seq_one_letter_code
_entity_poly.pdbx_strand_id
1 'polypeptide(L)'
;MSCALLGVMSLTLAQFLGCSRKTVEPTAGPSSLSQVSSIRVNAARDSLHIQSPVADFELSPAGYLKGILKHDGRSFTLDDPGNHPGQHVTLAGKLITDFSLDLAHARISDVTGKLGRLGRHIEIDGTSPSSNLAETVTIEIYDDFPEMTFLSASFLNTGLREIQLDSVTLQERRLNASRSDPQAAPHDMWSFFGSSLKWGKDEVLRIPARFSQENPFSMPIAVDGDLGGAGGGIPVVAFWVRNVGTAIGHIETVPLVLSIPVQTLSDGSVSTSVHIPADSKLKPGEVYSTPRTFLAVYSGDYYQPLKQWSNVLEREGLSPPSPNDEDYAVSWCSWGYKADVTAKQMLDTIPKLKELGIHWATLDDRWYNNYGDWMPRPDTFPGDTVQKMVHQFHAQGMKVQIWWLPLGVEDGHYSDGGRKFTVSEVVKNHPEWLVLDKNGKPARMARNLAVLCPAVPEVQAYYKRLTERFIRDWDFDGHKLDNIFAVPRCFNPKHHHKSPDDSVYAMGDVYKVIFETTRALKPNSVTQSCPCGTPPSLAWFRYMDQGVTADPINSAQVRRRIKMYKALLGSHAAIYGDHVELTRIINPNTAKAQQLGVDFASTLGTGGVPGTKFTMPEYQEKFPYITLTPEKEAHWKKWIDVYNRRMVSKGNFLDLYNYGYDFPEGYAIEKDGNMFYAFFTSDESPSLPATPDARTAWNGEIELRGLRQGSYRVTDYVNGKDYGTVQGPVAKLKVEFQDNLLLEAQPVAAK
;
A
#
# COMPACT_ATOMS: atom_id res chain seq x y z
N MET A 1 62.14 4.23 15.94
CA MET A 1 62.91 3.10 15.43
C MET A 1 61.99 2.41 14.43
N SER A 2 61.93 2.82 13.22
CA SER A 2 62.80 2.55 12.03
C SER A 2 62.88 1.12 11.62
N CYS A 3 62.48 0.94 10.38
CA CYS A 3 62.84 0.07 9.26
C CYS A 3 61.65 -0.77 8.78
N ALA A 4 61.06 -0.59 7.66
CA ALA A 4 61.43 -0.51 6.22
C ALA A 4 62.14 -1.77 5.66
N LEU A 5 61.56 -2.39 4.64
CA LEU A 5 62.14 -2.87 3.35
C LEU A 5 61.26 -4.06 2.81
N LEU A 6 60.66 -3.86 1.64
CA LEU A 6 61.15 -4.12 0.26
C LEU A 6 61.10 -5.56 -0.24
N GLY A 7 60.37 -5.79 -1.29
CA GLY A 7 60.78 -6.42 -2.54
C GLY A 7 60.19 -7.83 -2.74
N VAL A 8 59.75 -8.32 -3.85
CA VAL A 8 60.27 -8.32 -5.23
C VAL A 8 59.24 -8.90 -6.20
N MET A 9 59.24 -8.40 -7.39
CA MET A 9 58.57 -8.82 -8.63
C MET A 9 58.83 -10.27 -9.03
N SER A 10 57.89 -10.91 -9.67
CA SER A 10 58.17 -11.92 -10.70
C SER A 10 57.25 -11.71 -11.92
N LEU A 11 57.86 -11.35 -13.03
CA LEU A 11 57.34 -11.38 -14.39
C LEU A 11 57.26 -12.84 -14.87
N THR A 12 56.22 -13.20 -15.57
CA THR A 12 56.25 -14.29 -16.57
C THR A 12 55.64 -13.79 -17.88
N LEU A 13 56.48 -13.79 -18.92
CA LEU A 13 56.17 -13.57 -20.33
C LEU A 13 55.28 -14.71 -20.85
N ALA A 14 54.27 -14.36 -21.65
CA ALA A 14 53.69 -15.29 -22.61
C ALA A 14 53.46 -14.52 -23.95
N GLN A 15 53.90 -15.17 -24.99
CA GLN A 15 54.16 -14.67 -26.34
C GLN A 15 52.92 -14.26 -27.13
N PHE A 16 53.14 -13.26 -27.98
CA PHE A 16 52.28 -12.72 -29.00
C PHE A 16 52.01 -13.72 -30.15
N LEU A 17 50.75 -13.85 -30.55
CA LEU A 17 50.36 -14.17 -31.91
C LEU A 17 49.56 -13.01 -32.45
N GLY A 18 50.08 -12.39 -33.51
CA GLY A 18 49.56 -11.22 -34.13
C GLY A 18 48.27 -11.52 -34.91
N CYS A 19 47.28 -10.69 -34.73
CA CYS A 19 46.19 -10.46 -35.69
C CYS A 19 46.13 -8.99 -36.01
N SER A 20 46.37 -8.68 -37.27
CA SER A 20 46.32 -7.34 -37.87
C SER A 20 44.94 -6.73 -37.71
N ARG A 21 44.81 -5.71 -36.86
CA ARG A 21 43.63 -4.86 -36.80
C ARG A 21 43.76 -3.74 -37.85
N LYS A 22 42.89 -3.82 -38.85
CA LYS A 22 42.58 -2.63 -39.66
C LYS A 22 41.95 -1.58 -38.78
N THR A 23 42.58 -0.42 -38.68
CA THR A 23 42.01 0.79 -38.09
C THR A 23 40.83 1.22 -38.94
N VAL A 24 39.62 1.03 -38.38
CA VAL A 24 38.41 1.68 -38.88
C VAL A 24 38.35 3.06 -38.16
N GLU A 25 38.42 4.12 -38.96
CA GLU A 25 38.14 5.47 -38.47
C GLU A 25 36.74 5.50 -37.78
N PRO A 26 36.56 6.16 -36.66
CA PRO A 26 35.25 6.29 -36.08
C PRO A 26 34.38 7.15 -37.00
N THR A 27 33.44 6.52 -37.67
CA THR A 27 32.33 7.26 -38.29
C THR A 27 31.63 8.03 -37.19
N ALA A 28 31.50 9.34 -37.37
CA ALA A 28 30.73 10.22 -36.52
C ALA A 28 29.37 9.57 -36.24
N GLY A 29 29.12 9.27 -34.96
CA GLY A 29 27.82 8.76 -34.53
C GLY A 29 26.71 9.76 -34.87
N PRO A 30 25.47 9.30 -34.98
CA PRO A 30 24.36 10.18 -35.34
C PRO A 30 24.32 11.33 -34.30
N SER A 31 24.26 12.55 -34.81
CA SER A 31 24.06 13.76 -34.03
C SER A 31 22.93 13.51 -33.04
N SER A 32 23.19 13.73 -31.74
CA SER A 32 22.17 13.76 -30.73
C SER A 32 21.17 14.86 -31.10
N LEU A 33 20.10 14.47 -31.78
CA LEU A 33 18.91 15.31 -31.85
C LEU A 33 18.55 15.60 -30.40
N SER A 34 18.61 16.84 -29.98
CA SER A 34 18.09 17.28 -28.68
C SER A 34 16.63 16.86 -28.65
N GLN A 35 16.32 15.81 -27.87
CA GLN A 35 14.93 15.41 -27.67
C GLN A 35 14.23 16.58 -26.97
N VAL A 36 13.21 17.12 -27.62
CA VAL A 36 12.35 18.17 -27.07
C VAL A 36 11.17 17.49 -26.38
N SER A 37 10.77 17.99 -25.21
CA SER A 37 9.58 17.48 -24.49
C SER A 37 8.34 17.51 -25.39
N SER A 38 7.55 16.45 -25.32
CA SER A 38 6.24 16.36 -25.98
C SER A 38 5.17 17.26 -25.32
N ILE A 39 5.48 17.78 -24.14
CA ILE A 39 4.57 18.61 -23.33
C ILE A 39 4.62 20.06 -23.82
N ARG A 40 3.48 20.62 -24.10
CA ARG A 40 3.30 22.03 -24.49
C ARG A 40 2.62 22.81 -23.38
N VAL A 41 3.07 24.03 -23.14
CA VAL A 41 2.48 24.94 -22.18
C VAL A 41 2.16 26.25 -22.86
N ASN A 42 0.90 26.69 -22.74
CA ASN A 42 0.41 27.96 -23.28
C ASN A 42 -0.20 28.77 -22.12
N ALA A 43 0.40 29.91 -21.81
CA ALA A 43 -0.06 30.82 -20.79
C ALA A 43 -0.82 31.99 -21.41
N ALA A 44 -1.99 32.34 -20.85
CA ALA A 44 -2.80 33.48 -21.18
C ALA A 44 -3.28 34.13 -19.87
N ARG A 45 -3.90 35.32 -19.96
CA ARG A 45 -4.35 36.07 -18.78
C ARG A 45 -5.37 35.27 -17.93
N ASP A 46 -6.27 34.56 -18.60
CA ASP A 46 -7.43 33.93 -17.94
C ASP A 46 -7.27 32.41 -17.79
N SER A 47 -6.21 31.81 -18.37
CA SER A 47 -5.96 30.36 -18.26
C SER A 47 -4.52 30.02 -18.65
N LEU A 48 -3.99 28.95 -18.03
CA LEU A 48 -2.75 28.30 -18.45
C LEU A 48 -3.08 26.85 -18.82
N HIS A 49 -2.70 26.47 -20.04
CA HIS A 49 -2.95 25.15 -20.58
C HIS A 49 -1.68 24.35 -20.67
N ILE A 50 -1.66 23.15 -20.09
CA ILE A 50 -0.58 22.18 -20.17
C ILE A 50 -1.13 21.00 -20.99
N GLN A 51 -0.48 20.66 -22.09
CA GLN A 51 -0.92 19.63 -23.01
C GLN A 51 0.13 18.53 -23.12
N SER A 52 -0.25 17.31 -22.80
CA SER A 52 0.53 16.11 -23.05
C SER A 52 -0.12 15.25 -24.14
N PRO A 53 0.51 14.16 -24.60
CA PRO A 53 -0.11 13.24 -25.56
C PRO A 53 -1.41 12.58 -25.06
N VAL A 54 -1.57 12.38 -23.74
CA VAL A 54 -2.66 11.60 -23.13
C VAL A 54 -3.55 12.42 -22.19
N ALA A 55 -3.15 13.64 -21.84
CA ALA A 55 -3.92 14.51 -20.93
C ALA A 55 -3.77 15.98 -21.27
N ASP A 56 -4.75 16.78 -20.87
CA ASP A 56 -4.67 18.23 -20.79
C ASP A 56 -4.92 18.67 -19.34
N PHE A 57 -4.23 19.73 -18.92
CA PHE A 57 -4.49 20.37 -17.63
C PHE A 57 -4.71 21.86 -17.84
N GLU A 58 -5.75 22.41 -17.21
CA GLU A 58 -6.17 23.81 -17.35
C GLU A 58 -6.13 24.46 -15.96
N LEU A 59 -5.22 25.42 -15.78
CA LEU A 59 -5.14 26.20 -14.53
C LEU A 59 -5.87 27.52 -14.68
N SER A 60 -6.77 27.81 -13.72
CA SER A 60 -7.47 29.09 -13.64
C SER A 60 -6.68 30.12 -12.79
N PRO A 61 -7.01 31.44 -12.88
CA PRO A 61 -6.42 32.44 -12.01
C PRO A 61 -6.70 32.23 -10.51
N ALA A 62 -7.78 31.53 -10.17
CA ALA A 62 -8.09 31.13 -8.80
C ALA A 62 -7.30 29.88 -8.33
N GLY A 63 -6.33 29.39 -9.12
CA GLY A 63 -5.49 28.26 -8.80
C GLY A 63 -6.12 26.87 -9.01
N TYR A 64 -7.35 26.78 -9.51
CA TYR A 64 -7.96 25.48 -9.79
C TYR A 64 -7.32 24.83 -11.03
N LEU A 65 -6.70 23.67 -10.83
CA LEU A 65 -6.05 22.90 -11.89
C LEU A 65 -6.98 21.76 -12.35
N LYS A 66 -7.73 21.96 -13.43
CA LYS A 66 -8.63 20.96 -14.01
C LYS A 66 -7.86 19.91 -14.81
N GLY A 67 -8.14 18.62 -14.60
CA GLY A 67 -7.58 17.50 -15.34
C GLY A 67 -8.54 16.96 -16.41
N ILE A 68 -8.00 16.66 -17.60
CA ILE A 68 -8.77 16.18 -18.76
C ILE A 68 -7.99 14.99 -19.36
N LEU A 69 -8.58 13.81 -19.35
CA LEU A 69 -8.04 12.61 -19.97
C LEU A 69 -8.36 12.59 -21.46
N LYS A 70 -7.37 12.29 -22.31
CA LYS A 70 -7.55 12.01 -23.73
C LYS A 70 -7.51 10.50 -23.97
N HIS A 71 -8.61 9.95 -24.46
CA HIS A 71 -8.73 8.53 -24.75
C HIS A 71 -9.58 8.31 -25.98
N ASP A 72 -9.08 7.50 -26.93
CA ASP A 72 -9.75 7.17 -28.20
C ASP A 72 -10.27 8.40 -28.99
N GLY A 73 -9.45 9.47 -29.03
CA GLY A 73 -9.78 10.70 -29.75
C GLY A 73 -10.86 11.56 -29.08
N ARG A 74 -11.24 11.24 -27.84
CA ARG A 74 -12.19 11.99 -27.02
C ARG A 74 -11.51 12.55 -25.77
N SER A 75 -12.12 13.58 -25.20
CA SER A 75 -11.68 14.21 -23.96
C SER A 75 -12.71 13.97 -22.85
N PHE A 76 -12.24 13.57 -21.69
CA PHE A 76 -13.06 13.22 -20.53
C PHE A 76 -12.55 13.93 -19.27
N THR A 77 -13.45 14.33 -18.40
CA THR A 77 -13.10 14.91 -17.10
C THR A 77 -14.19 14.60 -16.08
N LEU A 78 -13.80 14.46 -14.82
CA LEU A 78 -14.72 14.46 -13.69
C LEU A 78 -14.82 15.84 -13.04
N ASP A 79 -13.93 16.78 -13.39
CA ASP A 79 -13.89 18.12 -12.82
C ASP A 79 -15.07 18.99 -13.22
N ASP A 80 -15.65 19.65 -12.23
CA ASP A 80 -16.73 20.62 -12.38
C ASP A 80 -16.46 21.86 -11.51
N PRO A 81 -15.40 22.65 -11.86
CA PRO A 81 -14.83 23.64 -10.96
C PRO A 81 -15.78 24.81 -10.64
N GLY A 82 -16.63 25.22 -11.57
CA GLY A 82 -17.35 26.49 -11.41
C GLY A 82 -16.39 27.64 -11.12
N ASN A 83 -16.64 28.39 -10.05
CA ASN A 83 -15.75 29.46 -9.56
C ASN A 83 -15.00 29.08 -8.29
N HIS A 84 -14.74 27.77 -8.05
CA HIS A 84 -14.01 27.33 -6.85
C HIS A 84 -12.51 27.64 -6.93
N PRO A 85 -11.89 28.09 -5.82
CA PRO A 85 -10.43 28.21 -5.73
C PRO A 85 -9.79 26.83 -5.79
N GLY A 86 -8.53 26.78 -6.22
CA GLY A 86 -7.74 25.53 -6.22
C GLY A 86 -6.93 25.33 -4.94
N GLN A 87 -6.81 26.41 -4.14
CA GLN A 87 -6.07 26.42 -2.87
C GLN A 87 -6.61 27.51 -1.93
N HIS A 88 -6.31 27.32 -0.64
CA HIS A 88 -6.56 28.33 0.38
C HIS A 88 -5.64 28.12 1.59
N VAL A 89 -5.54 29.13 2.44
CA VAL A 89 -4.81 29.04 3.72
C VAL A 89 -5.67 29.49 4.89
N THR A 90 -5.36 29.01 6.09
CA THR A 90 -5.97 29.51 7.33
C THR A 90 -4.90 30.27 8.12
N LEU A 91 -5.20 31.55 8.42
CA LEU A 91 -4.33 32.45 9.19
C LEU A 91 -5.01 32.82 10.50
N ALA A 92 -4.45 32.40 11.66
CA ALA A 92 -5.00 32.68 12.98
C ALA A 92 -6.52 32.44 13.06
N GLY A 93 -7.00 31.29 12.52
CA GLY A 93 -8.39 30.88 12.45
C GLY A 93 -9.21 31.53 11.33
N LYS A 94 -8.65 32.45 10.53
CA LYS A 94 -9.35 33.09 9.40
C LYS A 94 -9.01 32.39 8.10
N LEU A 95 -10.03 31.96 7.35
CA LEU A 95 -9.87 31.37 6.01
C LEU A 95 -9.60 32.46 4.97
N ILE A 96 -8.58 32.27 4.12
CA ILE A 96 -8.16 33.13 3.02
C ILE A 96 -8.24 32.33 1.72
N THR A 97 -9.15 32.73 0.83
CA THR A 97 -9.44 32.01 -0.44
C THR A 97 -9.28 32.89 -1.67
N ASP A 98 -8.89 34.16 -1.51
CA ASP A 98 -8.87 35.18 -2.54
C ASP A 98 -7.52 35.34 -3.22
N PHE A 99 -6.73 34.27 -3.30
CA PHE A 99 -5.51 34.24 -4.09
C PHE A 99 -5.83 34.38 -5.57
N SER A 100 -5.04 35.20 -6.25
CA SER A 100 -5.11 35.41 -7.69
C SER A 100 -3.72 35.22 -8.30
N LEU A 101 -3.59 34.23 -9.17
CA LEU A 101 -2.35 33.88 -9.88
C LEU A 101 -2.19 34.76 -11.14
N ASP A 102 -0.97 35.24 -11.37
CA ASP A 102 -0.59 35.99 -12.58
C ASP A 102 -0.18 35.02 -13.69
N LEU A 103 -1.15 34.40 -14.33
CA LEU A 103 -0.94 33.40 -15.37
C LEU A 103 -0.23 33.96 -16.60
N ALA A 104 -0.44 35.24 -16.93
CA ALA A 104 0.16 35.87 -18.09
C ALA A 104 1.70 36.00 -18.00
N HIS A 105 2.21 36.08 -16.78
CA HIS A 105 3.64 36.19 -16.50
C HIS A 105 4.23 34.90 -15.92
N ALA A 106 3.58 33.75 -16.14
CA ALA A 106 4.11 32.45 -15.74
C ALA A 106 5.51 32.22 -16.32
N ARG A 107 6.44 31.81 -15.47
CA ARG A 107 7.82 31.44 -15.85
C ARG A 107 7.84 29.98 -16.24
N ILE A 108 8.07 29.69 -17.52
CA ILE A 108 8.06 28.33 -18.09
C ILE A 108 9.48 27.99 -18.53
N SER A 109 9.98 26.85 -18.07
CA SER A 109 11.28 26.31 -18.45
C SER A 109 11.23 24.79 -18.65
N ASP A 110 12.27 24.27 -19.29
CA ASP A 110 12.48 22.81 -19.34
C ASP A 110 12.98 22.33 -17.99
N VAL A 111 12.56 21.10 -17.62
CA VAL A 111 13.02 20.43 -16.41
C VAL A 111 13.57 19.05 -16.71
N THR A 112 14.64 18.71 -15.98
CA THR A 112 15.25 17.38 -15.95
C THR A 112 15.47 17.00 -14.50
N GLY A 113 15.03 15.82 -14.10
CA GLY A 113 15.14 15.35 -12.72
C GLY A 113 14.97 13.85 -12.58
N LYS A 114 14.76 13.39 -11.36
CA LYS A 114 14.52 11.98 -11.07
C LYS A 114 13.26 11.44 -11.76
N LEU A 115 12.23 12.27 -11.90
CA LEU A 115 10.97 11.88 -12.49
C LEU A 115 11.00 11.76 -14.00
N GLY A 116 11.98 12.38 -14.67
CA GLY A 116 12.16 12.27 -16.11
C GLY A 116 13.30 13.14 -16.63
N ARG A 117 13.76 12.82 -17.83
CA ARG A 117 14.80 13.62 -18.51
C ARG A 117 14.23 14.81 -19.27
N LEU A 118 12.96 14.75 -19.62
CA LEU A 118 12.23 15.77 -20.36
C LEU A 118 10.94 16.11 -19.61
N GLY A 119 10.67 17.40 -19.49
CA GLY A 119 9.47 17.90 -18.84
C GLY A 119 9.39 19.40 -18.87
N ARG A 120 8.38 19.97 -18.23
CA ARG A 120 8.15 21.40 -18.05
C ARG A 120 8.06 21.74 -16.58
N HIS A 121 8.76 22.82 -16.21
CA HIS A 121 8.68 23.47 -14.92
C HIS A 121 8.02 24.83 -15.09
N ILE A 122 6.99 25.10 -14.31
CA ILE A 122 6.13 26.28 -14.42
C ILE A 122 6.03 26.91 -13.04
N GLU A 123 6.45 28.16 -12.91
CA GLU A 123 6.30 28.96 -11.69
C GLU A 123 5.34 30.13 -11.95
N ILE A 124 4.41 30.35 -11.03
CA ILE A 124 3.37 31.36 -11.16
C ILE A 124 3.26 32.09 -9.83
N ASP A 125 3.44 33.41 -9.85
CA ASP A 125 3.27 34.25 -8.67
C ASP A 125 1.79 34.62 -8.50
N GLY A 126 1.36 34.69 -7.24
CA GLY A 126 0.01 35.07 -6.86
C GLY A 126 -0.02 35.96 -5.63
N THR A 127 -1.10 36.66 -5.44
CA THR A 127 -1.33 37.55 -4.29
C THR A 127 -2.74 37.39 -3.75
N SER A 128 -2.92 37.66 -2.45
CA SER A 128 -4.23 37.73 -1.80
C SER A 128 -4.49 39.16 -1.33
N PRO A 129 -5.51 39.84 -1.85
CA PRO A 129 -5.88 41.19 -1.39
C PRO A 129 -6.28 41.28 0.08
N SER A 130 -6.80 40.19 0.66
CA SER A 130 -7.26 40.17 2.06
C SER A 130 -6.19 39.78 3.08
N SER A 131 -4.99 39.42 2.61
CA SER A 131 -3.85 39.02 3.47
C SER A 131 -2.54 39.67 3.03
N ASN A 132 -1.52 39.57 3.88
CA ASN A 132 -0.14 39.98 3.55
C ASN A 132 0.71 38.78 3.10
N LEU A 133 0.10 37.84 2.38
CA LEU A 133 0.81 36.70 1.78
C LEU A 133 0.95 36.90 0.26
N ALA A 134 2.17 36.70 -0.21
CA ALA A 134 2.43 36.38 -1.61
C ALA A 134 2.58 34.87 -1.75
N GLU A 135 2.05 34.32 -2.82
CA GLU A 135 2.11 32.91 -3.17
C GLU A 135 2.97 32.71 -4.41
N THR A 136 3.69 31.59 -4.47
CA THR A 136 4.27 31.08 -5.73
C THR A 136 3.85 29.63 -5.87
N VAL A 137 3.06 29.33 -6.92
CA VAL A 137 2.67 27.97 -7.29
C VAL A 137 3.69 27.42 -8.28
N THR A 138 4.22 26.24 -8.00
CA THR A 138 5.11 25.49 -8.89
C THR A 138 4.39 24.25 -9.41
N ILE A 139 4.39 24.08 -10.73
CA ILE A 139 3.84 22.88 -11.40
C ILE A 139 4.94 22.26 -12.25
N GLU A 140 5.16 20.96 -12.08
CA GLU A 140 6.01 20.15 -12.94
C GLU A 140 5.20 19.06 -13.63
N ILE A 141 5.58 18.72 -14.85
CA ILE A 141 5.06 17.61 -15.61
C ILE A 141 6.18 17.02 -16.45
N TYR A 142 6.26 15.69 -16.53
CA TYR A 142 7.32 14.97 -17.21
C TYR A 142 6.77 14.08 -18.31
N ASP A 143 7.55 13.89 -19.40
CA ASP A 143 7.18 12.99 -20.50
C ASP A 143 7.03 11.53 -20.05
N ASP A 144 7.73 11.14 -18.98
CA ASP A 144 7.62 9.81 -18.37
C ASP A 144 6.31 9.62 -17.57
N PHE A 145 5.61 10.72 -17.18
CA PHE A 145 4.34 10.74 -16.46
C PHE A 145 3.36 11.75 -17.10
N PRO A 146 2.99 11.54 -18.36
CA PRO A 146 2.23 12.54 -19.12
C PRO A 146 0.79 12.75 -18.67
N GLU A 147 0.28 11.88 -17.81
CA GLU A 147 -1.04 11.94 -17.17
C GLU A 147 -1.04 12.50 -15.74
N MET A 148 0.16 12.94 -15.25
CA MET A 148 0.32 13.47 -13.88
C MET A 148 1.00 14.83 -13.88
N THR A 149 0.48 15.75 -13.08
CA THR A 149 1.16 17.00 -12.70
C THR A 149 1.55 16.96 -11.25
N PHE A 150 2.71 17.55 -10.94
CA PHE A 150 3.24 17.67 -9.57
C PHE A 150 3.17 19.14 -9.17
N LEU A 151 2.49 19.44 -8.06
CA LEU A 151 2.22 20.79 -7.61
C LEU A 151 2.75 20.99 -6.19
N SER A 152 3.44 22.11 -5.97
CA SER A 152 3.75 22.66 -4.65
C SER A 152 3.48 24.16 -4.62
N ALA A 153 3.34 24.72 -3.43
CA ALA A 153 3.19 26.15 -3.25
C ALA A 153 4.12 26.68 -2.15
N SER A 154 4.53 27.91 -2.27
CA SER A 154 5.23 28.64 -1.22
C SER A 154 4.50 29.94 -0.88
N PHE A 155 4.49 30.30 0.42
CA PHE A 155 3.77 31.44 0.95
C PHE A 155 4.75 32.34 1.70
N LEU A 156 5.01 33.55 1.17
CA LEU A 156 5.88 34.57 1.72
C LEU A 156 5.07 35.55 2.55
N ASN A 157 5.46 35.79 3.80
CA ASN A 157 4.91 36.91 4.59
C ASN A 157 5.50 38.23 4.09
N THR A 158 4.73 39.01 3.33
CA THR A 158 5.09 40.32 2.83
C THR A 158 4.73 41.45 3.80
N GLY A 159 4.09 41.14 4.91
CA GLY A 159 3.69 42.12 5.94
C GLY A 159 4.83 42.54 6.84
N LEU A 160 4.51 43.44 7.79
CA LEU A 160 5.46 43.98 8.78
C LEU A 160 5.40 43.27 10.13
N ARG A 161 4.51 42.30 10.29
CA ARG A 161 4.28 41.54 11.55
C ARG A 161 4.35 40.07 11.31
N GLU A 162 4.71 39.33 12.38
CA GLU A 162 4.60 37.88 12.40
C GLU A 162 3.14 37.45 12.21
N ILE A 163 2.90 36.43 11.40
CA ILE A 163 1.59 35.82 11.16
C ILE A 163 1.60 34.35 11.58
N GLN A 164 0.45 33.88 12.09
CA GLN A 164 0.24 32.45 12.40
C GLN A 164 -0.41 31.81 11.18
N LEU A 165 0.32 30.90 10.53
CA LEU A 165 -0.20 30.02 9.49
C LEU A 165 -0.64 28.71 10.13
N ASP A 166 -1.94 28.46 10.18
CA ASP A 166 -2.51 27.27 10.81
C ASP A 166 -2.51 26.08 9.86
N SER A 167 -2.94 26.29 8.61
CA SER A 167 -3.01 25.24 7.59
C SER A 167 -2.92 25.79 6.17
N VAL A 168 -2.53 24.90 5.24
CA VAL A 168 -2.59 25.10 3.80
C VAL A 168 -3.42 23.99 3.17
N THR A 169 -4.32 24.33 2.26
CA THR A 169 -5.07 23.38 1.45
C THR A 169 -4.72 23.57 -0.01
N LEU A 170 -4.32 22.50 -0.68
CA LEU A 170 -3.96 22.44 -2.09
C LEU A 170 -4.84 21.43 -2.82
N GLN A 171 -4.80 21.45 -4.16
CA GLN A 171 -5.52 20.49 -5.00
C GLN A 171 -7.03 20.44 -4.66
N GLU A 172 -7.61 21.58 -4.35
CA GLU A 172 -9.05 21.64 -4.07
C GLU A 172 -9.82 21.24 -5.33
N ARG A 173 -10.67 20.22 -5.21
CA ARG A 173 -11.39 19.60 -6.33
C ARG A 173 -12.87 19.62 -6.09
N ARG A 174 -13.61 19.80 -7.18
CA ARG A 174 -15.04 19.55 -7.25
C ARG A 174 -15.31 18.60 -8.42
N LEU A 175 -15.84 17.42 -8.10
CA LEU A 175 -16.03 16.33 -9.05
C LEU A 175 -17.49 16.04 -9.26
N ASN A 176 -17.84 15.69 -10.49
CA ASN A 176 -19.22 15.39 -10.90
C ASN A 176 -19.21 14.22 -11.89
N ALA A 177 -19.78 13.09 -11.49
CA ALA A 177 -19.85 11.87 -12.30
C ALA A 177 -20.60 12.09 -13.62
N SER A 178 -21.61 12.95 -13.63
CA SER A 178 -22.41 13.24 -14.85
C SER A 178 -21.60 13.88 -15.99
N ARG A 179 -20.40 14.40 -15.70
CA ARG A 179 -19.47 14.93 -16.72
C ARG A 179 -18.92 13.84 -17.64
N SER A 180 -18.81 12.61 -17.16
CA SER A 180 -18.34 11.45 -17.92
C SER A 180 -19.42 10.42 -18.21
N ASP A 181 -20.45 10.33 -17.37
CA ASP A 181 -21.64 9.51 -17.59
C ASP A 181 -22.90 10.33 -17.33
N PRO A 182 -23.54 10.90 -18.37
CA PRO A 182 -24.71 11.78 -18.23
C PRO A 182 -25.91 11.15 -17.51
N GLN A 183 -25.93 9.83 -17.33
CA GLN A 183 -26.99 9.13 -16.61
C GLN A 183 -26.68 8.96 -15.12
N ALA A 184 -25.45 9.18 -14.72
CA ALA A 184 -25.01 9.06 -13.32
C ALA A 184 -25.45 10.31 -12.51
N ALA A 185 -25.82 10.10 -11.24
CA ALA A 185 -25.94 11.22 -10.30
C ALA A 185 -24.56 11.85 -10.05
N PRO A 186 -24.46 13.15 -9.70
CA PRO A 186 -23.16 13.82 -9.56
C PRO A 186 -22.16 13.13 -8.62
N HIS A 187 -22.63 12.50 -7.53
CA HIS A 187 -21.81 11.77 -6.56
C HIS A 187 -21.52 10.31 -6.97
N ASP A 188 -22.18 9.80 -8.00
CA ASP A 188 -22.22 8.38 -8.34
C ASP A 188 -20.92 7.91 -9.00
N MET A 189 -19.85 7.87 -8.21
CA MET A 189 -18.52 7.40 -8.60
C MET A 189 -17.94 6.45 -7.57
N TRP A 190 -17.10 5.55 -8.01
CA TRP A 190 -16.26 4.75 -7.12
C TRP A 190 -15.09 5.57 -6.61
N SER A 191 -14.63 5.25 -5.43
CA SER A 191 -13.47 5.89 -4.81
C SER A 191 -12.59 4.89 -4.09
N PHE A 192 -11.27 5.15 -4.12
CA PHE A 192 -10.27 4.52 -3.27
C PHE A 192 -9.77 5.53 -2.24
N PHE A 193 -9.78 5.14 -0.97
CA PHE A 193 -9.26 5.91 0.15
C PHE A 193 -8.02 5.24 0.70
N GLY A 194 -6.86 5.84 0.47
CA GLY A 194 -5.60 5.29 0.94
C GLY A 194 -5.35 5.43 2.44
N SER A 195 -6.16 6.22 3.15
CA SER A 195 -6.02 6.40 4.61
C SER A 195 -6.32 5.12 5.37
N SER A 196 -5.44 4.78 6.30
CA SER A 196 -5.68 3.71 7.28
C SER A 196 -6.66 4.21 8.35
N LEU A 197 -7.94 3.96 8.12
CA LEU A 197 -9.03 4.31 9.04
C LEU A 197 -9.24 3.21 10.10
N LYS A 198 -10.44 3.09 10.59
CA LYS A 198 -10.83 2.04 11.54
C LYS A 198 -10.79 0.66 10.89
N TRP A 199 -10.42 -0.35 11.69
CA TRP A 199 -10.61 -1.76 11.35
C TRP A 199 -12.06 -2.05 10.94
N GLY A 200 -12.23 -2.85 9.91
CA GLY A 200 -13.54 -3.21 9.36
C GLY A 200 -14.17 -2.14 8.46
N LYS A 201 -13.41 -1.12 8.03
CA LYS A 201 -13.78 -0.20 6.97
C LYS A 201 -13.25 -0.70 5.63
N ASP A 202 -13.98 -0.34 4.57
CA ASP A 202 -13.54 -0.59 3.21
C ASP A 202 -12.81 0.64 2.67
N GLU A 203 -11.70 0.39 1.98
CA GLU A 203 -10.93 1.42 1.28
C GLU A 203 -11.43 1.69 -0.14
N VAL A 204 -12.25 0.81 -0.70
CA VAL A 204 -12.87 0.98 -2.02
C VAL A 204 -14.38 0.97 -1.86
N LEU A 205 -15.03 2.08 -2.19
CA LEU A 205 -16.48 2.20 -2.08
C LEU A 205 -17.07 3.10 -3.17
N ARG A 206 -18.36 2.93 -3.46
CA ARG A 206 -19.16 3.84 -4.26
C ARG A 206 -19.67 4.95 -3.35
N ILE A 207 -19.44 6.21 -3.74
CA ILE A 207 -19.75 7.36 -2.88
C ILE A 207 -21.27 7.52 -2.73
N PRO A 208 -21.80 7.53 -1.49
CA PRO A 208 -23.24 7.76 -1.26
C PRO A 208 -23.63 9.23 -1.46
N ALA A 209 -24.94 9.48 -1.65
CA ALA A 209 -25.50 10.83 -1.78
C ALA A 209 -25.24 11.74 -0.56
N ARG A 210 -24.96 11.16 0.60
CA ARG A 210 -24.57 11.86 1.82
C ARG A 210 -23.33 11.18 2.37
N PHE A 211 -22.19 11.81 2.16
CA PHE A 211 -20.90 11.25 2.55
C PHE A 211 -19.98 12.34 3.09
N SER A 212 -19.24 12.00 4.13
CA SER A 212 -18.15 12.86 4.64
C SER A 212 -17.12 11.95 5.33
N GLN A 213 -15.87 12.06 4.90
CA GLN A 213 -14.75 11.31 5.46
C GLN A 213 -13.48 12.15 5.42
N GLU A 214 -12.80 12.30 6.56
CA GLU A 214 -11.62 13.16 6.72
C GLU A 214 -10.37 12.60 6.05
N ASN A 215 -10.22 11.28 6.01
CA ASN A 215 -9.02 10.59 5.49
C ASN A 215 -7.70 11.15 6.03
N PRO A 216 -7.44 11.09 7.33
CA PRO A 216 -6.16 11.52 7.90
C PRO A 216 -5.06 10.51 7.59
N PHE A 217 -3.84 11.02 7.35
CA PHE A 217 -2.62 10.24 7.12
C PHE A 217 -1.59 10.54 8.19
N SER A 218 -0.86 9.50 8.61
CA SER A 218 0.26 9.58 9.54
C SER A 218 -0.05 10.25 10.89
N MET A 219 -1.31 10.19 11.31
CA MET A 219 -1.78 10.63 12.63
C MET A 219 -2.46 9.46 13.34
N PRO A 220 -2.12 9.17 14.60
CA PRO A 220 -2.89 8.21 15.38
C PRO A 220 -4.34 8.66 15.48
N ILE A 221 -5.27 7.78 15.17
CA ILE A 221 -6.69 8.03 15.32
C ILE A 221 -7.11 7.47 16.67
N ALA A 222 -7.68 8.32 17.53
CA ALA A 222 -8.30 7.87 18.76
C ALA A 222 -9.50 6.98 18.43
N VAL A 223 -9.52 5.77 18.98
CA VAL A 223 -10.58 4.80 18.75
C VAL A 223 -11.03 4.25 20.07
N ASP A 224 -12.35 4.17 20.25
CA ASP A 224 -12.96 3.49 21.37
C ASP A 224 -12.66 1.98 21.26
N GLY A 225 -11.84 1.45 22.17
CA GLY A 225 -11.49 0.04 22.26
C GLY A 225 -10.04 -0.30 21.85
N ASP A 226 -9.65 -1.52 22.15
CA ASP A 226 -8.25 -1.98 22.19
C ASP A 226 -7.50 -2.07 20.84
N LEU A 227 -8.19 -2.04 19.70
CA LEU A 227 -7.60 -2.33 18.39
C LEU A 227 -7.64 -1.16 17.42
N GLY A 228 -8.00 -0.01 17.88
CA GLY A 228 -8.44 1.01 16.98
C GLY A 228 -7.41 2.02 16.54
N GLY A 229 -6.19 1.87 16.70
CA GLY A 229 -5.25 2.82 16.14
C GLY A 229 -5.08 2.54 14.65
N ALA A 230 -5.24 3.55 13.88
CA ALA A 230 -4.95 3.56 12.47
C ALA A 230 -4.10 4.80 12.19
N GLY A 231 -4.38 5.53 11.12
CA GLY A 231 -3.74 6.82 10.86
C GLY A 231 -2.49 6.73 10.02
N GLY A 232 -2.07 5.53 9.60
CA GLY A 232 -1.10 5.36 8.52
C GLY A 232 -1.76 5.58 7.16
N GLY A 233 -1.39 4.79 6.18
CA GLY A 233 -2.01 4.76 4.87
C GLY A 233 -1.08 5.16 3.73
N ILE A 234 -1.60 4.97 2.52
CA ILE A 234 -1.02 5.39 1.24
C ILE A 234 -1.65 6.75 0.89
N PRO A 235 -0.88 7.83 0.79
CA PRO A 235 -1.43 9.18 0.65
C PRO A 235 -1.98 9.46 -0.77
N VAL A 236 -2.96 8.65 -1.17
CA VAL A 236 -3.65 8.72 -2.45
C VAL A 236 -5.14 8.58 -2.20
N VAL A 237 -5.94 9.46 -2.81
CA VAL A 237 -7.39 9.31 -2.96
C VAL A 237 -7.70 9.36 -4.45
N ALA A 238 -8.45 8.37 -4.93
CA ALA A 238 -8.76 8.22 -6.34
C ALA A 238 -10.27 8.07 -6.56
N PHE A 239 -10.75 8.55 -7.71
CA PHE A 239 -12.15 8.49 -8.12
C PHE A 239 -12.24 8.01 -9.55
N TRP A 240 -13.26 7.20 -9.87
CA TRP A 240 -13.49 6.76 -11.25
C TRP A 240 -14.96 6.52 -11.55
N VAL A 241 -15.31 6.79 -12.81
CA VAL A 241 -16.61 6.51 -13.43
C VAL A 241 -16.34 5.80 -14.74
N ARG A 242 -16.79 4.56 -14.88
CA ARG A 242 -16.44 3.71 -16.05
C ARG A 242 -14.92 3.67 -16.25
N ASN A 243 -14.43 4.21 -17.36
CA ASN A 243 -13.02 4.21 -17.74
C ASN A 243 -12.34 5.58 -17.56
N VAL A 244 -12.92 6.48 -16.75
CA VAL A 244 -12.37 7.82 -16.52
C VAL A 244 -12.17 8.03 -15.03
N GLY A 245 -10.94 8.36 -14.64
CA GLY A 245 -10.62 8.61 -13.25
C GLY A 245 -9.75 9.83 -13.05
N THR A 246 -9.74 10.30 -11.80
CA THR A 246 -8.84 11.33 -11.29
C THR A 246 -8.36 10.95 -9.90
N ALA A 247 -7.12 11.33 -9.55
CA ALA A 247 -6.55 11.06 -8.24
C ALA A 247 -5.68 12.22 -7.77
N ILE A 248 -5.65 12.43 -6.45
CA ILE A 248 -4.79 13.39 -5.77
C ILE A 248 -4.06 12.73 -4.60
N GLY A 249 -2.95 13.34 -4.19
CA GLY A 249 -2.17 12.89 -3.04
C GLY A 249 -0.83 13.63 -2.94
N HIS A 250 0.13 13.06 -2.23
CA HIS A 250 1.50 13.59 -2.21
C HIS A 250 2.51 12.55 -2.68
N ILE A 251 3.71 13.03 -3.09
CA ILE A 251 4.78 12.19 -3.63
C ILE A 251 6.05 12.19 -2.76
N GLU A 252 5.98 12.73 -1.55
CA GLU A 252 7.13 12.66 -0.65
C GLU A 252 7.35 11.22 -0.18
N THR A 253 8.61 10.85 -0.04
CA THR A 253 9.03 9.47 0.29
C THR A 253 8.92 9.12 1.78
N VAL A 254 8.54 10.10 2.60
CA VAL A 254 8.29 9.94 4.04
C VAL A 254 6.81 10.15 4.37
N PRO A 255 6.29 9.54 5.41
CA PRO A 255 4.93 9.80 5.87
C PRO A 255 4.79 11.25 6.33
N LEU A 256 3.74 11.94 5.91
CA LEU A 256 3.43 13.31 6.29
C LEU A 256 2.12 13.37 7.06
N VAL A 257 2.04 14.27 8.04
CA VAL A 257 0.81 14.58 8.76
C VAL A 257 -0.07 15.47 7.88
N LEU A 258 -1.09 14.90 7.27
CA LEU A 258 -2.06 15.61 6.43
C LEU A 258 -3.40 14.85 6.36
N SER A 259 -4.40 15.44 5.72
CA SER A 259 -5.63 14.73 5.37
C SER A 259 -6.05 15.00 3.92
N ILE A 260 -6.84 14.08 3.36
CA ILE A 260 -7.44 14.22 2.02
C ILE A 260 -8.97 14.02 2.18
N PRO A 261 -9.69 15.00 2.72
CA PRO A 261 -11.11 14.87 2.99
C PRO A 261 -11.93 14.66 1.71
N VAL A 262 -13.00 13.89 1.83
CA VAL A 262 -13.97 13.66 0.75
C VAL A 262 -15.37 13.91 1.28
N GLN A 263 -16.14 14.75 0.58
CA GLN A 263 -17.48 15.11 0.99
C GLN A 263 -18.42 15.25 -0.20
N THR A 264 -19.63 14.72 -0.08
CA THR A 264 -20.72 15.03 -1.00
C THR A 264 -21.35 16.38 -0.63
N LEU A 265 -21.37 17.32 -1.58
CA LEU A 265 -21.93 18.65 -1.42
C LEU A 265 -23.45 18.66 -1.57
N SER A 266 -24.09 19.80 -1.26
CA SER A 266 -25.55 19.96 -1.33
C SER A 266 -26.15 19.82 -2.74
N ASP A 267 -25.35 20.09 -3.78
CA ASP A 267 -25.74 19.90 -5.19
C ASP A 267 -25.44 18.50 -5.72
N GLY A 268 -24.94 17.62 -4.83
CA GLY A 268 -24.59 16.24 -5.14
C GLY A 268 -23.19 16.04 -5.73
N SER A 269 -22.44 17.09 -6.06
CA SER A 269 -21.04 16.97 -6.46
C SER A 269 -20.16 16.49 -5.30
N VAL A 270 -18.96 16.01 -5.59
CA VAL A 270 -17.99 15.54 -4.57
C VAL A 270 -16.85 16.52 -4.47
N SER A 271 -16.53 16.98 -3.25
CA SER A 271 -15.34 17.77 -2.98
C SER A 271 -14.24 16.91 -2.36
N THR A 272 -12.99 17.26 -2.68
CA THR A 272 -11.78 16.70 -2.06
C THR A 272 -10.63 17.69 -2.19
N SER A 273 -9.62 17.57 -1.33
CA SER A 273 -8.42 18.43 -1.33
C SER A 273 -7.29 17.76 -0.55
N VAL A 274 -6.08 18.32 -0.64
CA VAL A 274 -4.96 17.95 0.23
C VAL A 274 -4.83 19.04 1.31
N HIS A 275 -5.19 18.70 2.54
CA HIS A 275 -5.16 19.59 3.70
C HIS A 275 -3.93 19.31 4.57
N ILE A 276 -3.07 20.33 4.75
CA ILE A 276 -1.76 20.24 5.40
C ILE A 276 -1.78 21.14 6.63
N PRO A 277 -1.75 20.62 7.86
CA PRO A 277 -1.52 21.41 9.06
C PRO A 277 -0.12 22.06 8.98
N ALA A 278 -0.04 23.39 9.03
CA ALA A 278 1.21 24.12 8.98
C ALA A 278 1.74 24.44 10.38
N ASP A 279 0.86 24.83 11.31
CA ASP A 279 1.18 25.19 12.71
C ASP A 279 2.45 26.09 12.82
N SER A 280 2.65 27.00 11.86
CA SER A 280 3.87 27.76 11.68
C SER A 280 3.67 29.25 11.93
N LYS A 281 4.67 29.88 12.56
CA LYS A 281 4.76 31.33 12.69
C LYS A 281 5.73 31.87 11.66
N LEU A 282 5.25 32.76 10.80
CA LEU A 282 6.06 33.36 9.74
C LEU A 282 6.37 34.83 10.10
N LYS A 283 7.63 35.13 10.34
CA LYS A 283 8.12 36.50 10.48
C LYS A 283 8.06 37.23 9.14
N PRO A 284 8.12 38.59 9.13
CA PRO A 284 8.31 39.34 7.90
C PRO A 284 9.46 38.80 7.05
N GLY A 285 9.15 38.47 5.79
CA GLY A 285 10.13 37.92 4.83
C GLY A 285 10.37 36.41 4.95
N GLU A 286 9.76 35.70 5.91
CA GLU A 286 9.84 34.23 5.98
C GLU A 286 8.86 33.56 5.01
N VAL A 287 9.28 32.39 4.52
CA VAL A 287 8.54 31.58 3.54
C VAL A 287 8.15 30.23 4.16
N TYR A 288 6.92 29.83 3.98
CA TYR A 288 6.47 28.46 4.18
C TYR A 288 6.36 27.73 2.84
N SER A 289 6.90 26.55 2.71
CA SER A 289 6.79 25.73 1.51
C SER A 289 6.04 24.42 1.81
N THR A 290 5.11 24.06 0.93
CA THR A 290 4.34 22.81 1.04
C THR A 290 5.13 21.63 0.49
N PRO A 291 4.78 20.39 0.87
CA PRO A 291 5.22 19.20 0.16
C PRO A 291 4.69 19.19 -1.28
N ARG A 292 5.31 18.35 -2.12
CA ARG A 292 4.86 18.12 -3.49
C ARG A 292 3.60 17.24 -3.49
N THR A 293 2.51 17.76 -4.00
CA THR A 293 1.26 17.06 -4.26
C THR A 293 1.17 16.66 -5.73
N PHE A 294 0.22 15.82 -6.09
CA PHE A 294 -0.02 15.49 -7.49
C PHE A 294 -1.50 15.51 -7.84
N LEU A 295 -1.78 15.74 -9.13
CA LEU A 295 -3.04 15.46 -9.78
C LEU A 295 -2.76 14.49 -10.92
N ALA A 296 -3.48 13.36 -10.94
CA ALA A 296 -3.46 12.39 -12.03
C ALA A 296 -4.84 12.26 -12.67
N VAL A 297 -4.87 12.08 -14.01
CA VAL A 297 -6.04 11.60 -14.74
C VAL A 297 -5.71 10.27 -15.39
N TYR A 298 -6.65 9.32 -15.41
CA TYR A 298 -6.34 7.96 -15.85
C TYR A 298 -7.54 7.25 -16.44
N SER A 299 -7.28 6.19 -17.20
CA SER A 299 -8.29 5.24 -17.66
C SER A 299 -8.27 3.99 -16.80
N GLY A 300 -9.43 3.49 -16.38
CA GLY A 300 -9.58 2.32 -15.52
C GLY A 300 -10.00 2.67 -14.09
N ASP A 301 -9.60 1.85 -13.12
CA ASP A 301 -9.93 2.00 -11.70
C ASP A 301 -8.71 2.40 -10.85
N TYR A 302 -8.82 2.22 -9.52
CA TYR A 302 -7.79 2.61 -8.54
C TYR A 302 -6.42 1.95 -8.77
N TYR A 303 -6.32 0.87 -9.51
CA TYR A 303 -5.03 0.23 -9.82
C TYR A 303 -4.08 1.19 -10.55
N GLN A 304 -4.61 1.93 -11.53
CA GLN A 304 -3.80 2.81 -12.38
C GLN A 304 -3.11 3.94 -11.61
N PRO A 305 -3.81 4.78 -10.83
CA PRO A 305 -3.15 5.86 -10.10
C PRO A 305 -2.23 5.34 -8.98
N LEU A 306 -2.54 4.20 -8.36
CA LEU A 306 -1.64 3.60 -7.38
C LEU A 306 -0.35 3.09 -8.01
N LYS A 307 -0.42 2.48 -9.19
CA LYS A 307 0.76 2.05 -9.94
C LYS A 307 1.61 3.24 -10.38
N GLN A 308 0.99 4.30 -10.90
CA GLN A 308 1.68 5.52 -11.30
C GLN A 308 2.38 6.18 -10.09
N TRP A 309 1.68 6.33 -8.98
CA TRP A 309 2.24 6.84 -7.75
C TRP A 309 3.41 5.97 -7.24
N SER A 310 3.27 4.67 -7.30
CA SER A 310 4.35 3.72 -6.97
C SER A 310 5.59 3.91 -7.84
N ASN A 311 5.41 4.10 -9.16
CA ASN A 311 6.50 4.36 -10.09
C ASN A 311 7.20 5.70 -9.79
N VAL A 312 6.44 6.73 -9.39
CA VAL A 312 7.00 8.02 -8.94
C VAL A 312 7.89 7.83 -7.72
N LEU A 313 7.43 7.08 -6.69
CA LEU A 313 8.24 6.80 -5.50
C LEU A 313 9.49 5.99 -5.82
N GLU A 314 9.41 5.07 -6.76
CA GLU A 314 10.57 4.30 -7.23
C GLU A 314 11.62 5.23 -7.87
N ARG A 315 11.20 6.15 -8.71
CA ARG A 315 12.08 7.18 -9.29
C ARG A 315 12.69 8.10 -8.22
N GLU A 316 11.97 8.40 -7.17
CA GLU A 316 12.49 9.15 -6.02
C GLU A 316 13.46 8.34 -5.14
N GLY A 317 13.60 7.05 -5.37
CA GLY A 317 14.56 6.17 -4.70
C GLY A 317 13.94 5.24 -3.64
N LEU A 318 12.62 5.14 -3.60
CA LEU A 318 11.89 4.24 -2.70
C LEU A 318 11.30 3.05 -3.49
N SER A 319 12.16 2.12 -3.92
CA SER A 319 11.77 0.94 -4.69
C SER A 319 11.21 -0.17 -3.79
N PRO A 320 10.22 -0.97 -4.26
CA PRO A 320 9.80 -2.17 -3.55
C PRO A 320 10.90 -3.23 -3.59
N PRO A 321 10.99 -4.10 -2.59
CA PRO A 321 11.89 -5.25 -2.64
C PRO A 321 11.44 -6.23 -3.72
N SER A 322 12.39 -6.93 -4.33
CA SER A 322 12.08 -8.06 -5.21
C SER A 322 11.71 -9.27 -4.36
N PRO A 323 10.58 -9.96 -4.65
CA PRO A 323 10.20 -11.14 -3.92
C PRO A 323 11.16 -12.31 -4.18
N ASN A 324 11.35 -13.17 -3.18
CA ASN A 324 12.04 -14.44 -3.28
C ASN A 324 11.06 -15.63 -3.30
N ASP A 325 11.54 -16.84 -3.53
CA ASP A 325 10.67 -18.01 -3.64
C ASP A 325 9.90 -18.31 -2.35
N GLU A 326 10.47 -18.02 -1.19
CA GLU A 326 9.86 -18.27 0.12
C GLU A 326 8.65 -17.34 0.39
N ASP A 327 8.64 -16.16 -0.21
CA ASP A 327 7.52 -15.21 -0.06
C ASP A 327 6.20 -15.77 -0.62
N TYR A 328 6.26 -16.77 -1.49
CA TYR A 328 5.09 -17.42 -2.08
C TYR A 328 4.65 -18.71 -1.40
N ALA A 329 5.29 -19.09 -0.31
CA ALA A 329 4.96 -20.33 0.38
C ALA A 329 3.66 -20.18 1.19
N VAL A 330 2.84 -21.24 1.19
CA VAL A 330 1.65 -21.31 2.05
C VAL A 330 2.08 -21.33 3.51
N SER A 331 1.40 -20.54 4.34
CA SER A 331 1.73 -20.38 5.75
C SER A 331 0.55 -20.76 6.67
N TRP A 332 0.89 -21.37 7.79
CA TRP A 332 0.00 -21.57 8.92
C TRP A 332 0.34 -20.65 10.07
N CYS A 333 -0.66 -20.16 10.80
CA CYS A 333 -0.51 -19.19 11.86
C CYS A 333 -1.10 -19.72 13.19
N SER A 334 -0.35 -19.63 14.26
CA SER A 334 -0.78 -20.08 15.59
C SER A 334 -1.88 -19.22 16.23
N TRP A 335 -2.29 -18.09 15.60
CA TRP A 335 -3.38 -17.25 16.12
C TRP A 335 -4.72 -17.98 16.29
N GLY A 336 -4.86 -19.15 15.70
CA GLY A 336 -5.98 -20.06 16.00
C GLY A 336 -6.09 -20.39 17.49
N TYR A 337 -4.99 -20.55 18.18
CA TYR A 337 -4.92 -20.81 19.62
C TYR A 337 -5.02 -19.55 20.48
N LYS A 338 -4.99 -18.37 19.87
CA LYS A 338 -5.05 -17.04 20.54
C LYS A 338 -4.03 -16.94 21.69
N ALA A 339 -4.49 -16.43 22.85
CA ALA A 339 -3.64 -16.24 24.03
C ALA A 339 -3.13 -17.54 24.69
N ASP A 340 -3.63 -18.70 24.26
CA ASP A 340 -3.31 -20.01 24.83
C ASP A 340 -2.25 -20.78 24.04
N VAL A 341 -1.59 -20.13 23.07
CA VAL A 341 -0.54 -20.77 22.29
C VAL A 341 0.61 -21.27 23.16
N THR A 342 1.08 -22.48 22.88
CA THR A 342 2.21 -23.13 23.55
C THR A 342 3.15 -23.75 22.52
N ALA A 343 4.41 -23.99 22.92
CA ALA A 343 5.37 -24.69 22.07
C ALA A 343 4.87 -26.11 21.67
N LYS A 344 4.18 -26.80 22.58
CA LYS A 344 3.61 -28.12 22.30
C LYS A 344 2.60 -28.06 21.16
N GLN A 345 1.64 -27.11 21.19
CA GLN A 345 0.64 -26.92 20.13
C GLN A 345 1.30 -26.62 18.78
N MET A 346 2.34 -25.77 18.76
CA MET A 346 3.12 -25.51 17.57
C MET A 346 3.71 -26.79 16.98
N LEU A 347 4.38 -27.59 17.81
CA LEU A 347 5.08 -28.80 17.39
C LEU A 347 4.12 -29.94 16.99
N ASP A 348 3.03 -30.12 17.70
CA ASP A 348 1.99 -31.12 17.41
C ASP A 348 1.33 -30.87 16.05
N THR A 349 1.33 -29.63 15.56
CA THR A 349 0.74 -29.27 14.25
C THR A 349 1.64 -29.66 13.07
N ILE A 350 2.97 -29.85 13.26
CA ILE A 350 3.93 -30.13 12.18
C ILE A 350 3.52 -31.28 11.25
N PRO A 351 3.11 -32.47 11.73
CA PRO A 351 2.73 -33.57 10.85
C PRO A 351 1.56 -33.19 9.91
N LYS A 352 0.58 -32.44 10.43
CA LYS A 352 -0.59 -32.01 9.65
C LYS A 352 -0.21 -30.95 8.62
N LEU A 353 0.69 -30.02 8.95
CA LEU A 353 1.19 -29.03 8.00
C LEU A 353 1.87 -29.71 6.81
N LYS A 354 2.72 -30.69 7.07
CA LYS A 354 3.39 -31.49 6.01
C LYS A 354 2.39 -32.24 5.13
N GLU A 355 1.38 -32.85 5.73
CA GLU A 355 0.31 -33.55 5.00
C GLU A 355 -0.48 -32.62 4.08
N LEU A 356 -0.73 -31.37 4.52
CA LEU A 356 -1.40 -30.35 3.73
C LEU A 356 -0.47 -29.65 2.72
N GLY A 357 0.84 -29.88 2.74
CA GLY A 357 1.80 -29.20 1.86
C GLY A 357 2.10 -27.75 2.28
N ILE A 358 2.02 -27.47 3.58
CA ILE A 358 2.35 -26.19 4.18
C ILE A 358 3.77 -26.26 4.77
N HIS A 359 4.64 -25.33 4.40
CA HIS A 359 6.05 -25.35 4.79
C HIS A 359 6.45 -24.21 5.73
N TRP A 360 5.57 -23.23 5.95
CA TRP A 360 5.80 -22.11 6.84
C TRP A 360 4.83 -22.12 8.02
N ALA A 361 5.34 -21.74 9.19
CA ALA A 361 4.54 -21.53 10.40
C ALA A 361 4.81 -20.13 10.97
N THR A 362 3.83 -19.54 11.63
CA THR A 362 3.97 -18.29 12.36
C THR A 362 3.71 -18.53 13.85
N LEU A 363 4.69 -18.23 14.69
CA LEU A 363 4.46 -18.05 16.12
C LEU A 363 3.85 -16.66 16.31
N ASP A 364 2.53 -16.64 16.45
CA ASP A 364 1.72 -15.40 16.48
C ASP A 364 1.61 -14.79 17.89
N ASP A 365 0.81 -13.77 18.06
CA ASP A 365 0.62 -12.95 19.27
C ASP A 365 0.51 -13.80 20.56
N ARG A 366 0.92 -13.23 21.70
CA ARG A 366 0.85 -13.79 23.08
C ARG A 366 1.96 -14.80 23.48
N TRP A 367 3.00 -15.01 22.66
CA TRP A 367 4.14 -15.81 23.06
C TRP A 367 5.07 -15.10 24.08
N TYR A 368 4.99 -13.79 24.19
CA TYR A 368 5.87 -12.88 24.95
C TYR A 368 5.27 -12.45 26.29
N ASN A 369 6.14 -11.95 27.19
CA ASN A 369 5.79 -11.49 28.54
C ASN A 369 5.27 -10.04 28.58
N ASN A 370 5.83 -9.13 27.74
CA ASN A 370 5.42 -7.72 27.62
C ASN A 370 5.79 -7.15 26.24
N TYR A 371 5.14 -6.03 25.90
CA TYR A 371 5.51 -5.25 24.71
C TYR A 371 6.75 -4.41 25.01
N GLY A 372 7.73 -4.49 24.16
CA GLY A 372 9.01 -3.80 24.24
C GLY A 372 10.17 -4.76 24.42
N ASP A 373 10.22 -5.58 25.46
CA ASP A 373 11.34 -6.48 25.70
C ASP A 373 11.30 -7.75 24.83
N TRP A 374 10.08 -8.21 24.49
CA TRP A 374 9.86 -9.35 23.60
C TRP A 374 10.60 -10.61 24.06
N MET A 375 10.46 -10.93 25.34
CA MET A 375 10.97 -12.17 25.94
C MET A 375 9.83 -13.19 26.06
N PRO A 376 10.13 -14.50 25.90
CA PRO A 376 9.11 -15.55 26.00
C PRO A 376 8.39 -15.55 27.33
N ARG A 377 7.11 -15.88 27.30
CA ARG A 377 6.32 -16.11 28.52
C ARG A 377 6.81 -17.36 29.22
N PRO A 378 7.16 -17.27 30.52
CA PRO A 378 7.71 -18.43 31.23
C PRO A 378 6.67 -19.54 31.50
N ASP A 379 5.38 -19.26 31.46
CA ASP A 379 4.29 -20.23 31.64
C ASP A 379 4.03 -21.10 30.39
N THR A 380 4.24 -20.56 29.18
CA THR A 380 3.94 -21.26 27.92
C THR A 380 5.18 -21.57 27.09
N PHE A 381 6.27 -20.80 27.28
CA PHE A 381 7.54 -20.95 26.58
C PHE A 381 8.72 -20.80 27.57
N PRO A 382 8.88 -21.71 28.56
CA PRO A 382 9.90 -21.59 29.59
C PRO A 382 11.31 -21.76 29.04
N GLY A 383 12.25 -20.96 29.57
CA GLY A 383 13.68 -21.08 29.25
C GLY A 383 13.99 -20.88 27.77
N ASP A 384 14.66 -21.87 27.16
CA ASP A 384 15.07 -21.89 25.75
C ASP A 384 14.08 -22.63 24.83
N THR A 385 12.82 -22.79 25.27
CA THR A 385 11.78 -23.55 24.57
C THR A 385 11.51 -22.98 23.15
N VAL A 386 11.57 -21.64 22.99
CA VAL A 386 11.35 -21.00 21.67
C VAL A 386 12.44 -21.45 20.69
N GLN A 387 13.72 -21.40 21.06
CA GLN A 387 14.83 -21.83 20.20
C GLN A 387 14.75 -23.32 19.89
N LYS A 388 14.45 -24.15 20.88
CA LYS A 388 14.24 -25.59 20.68
C LYS A 388 13.08 -25.89 19.72
N MET A 389 12.00 -25.14 19.83
CA MET A 389 10.86 -25.25 18.91
C MET A 389 11.29 -24.90 17.47
N VAL A 390 11.98 -23.79 17.24
CA VAL A 390 12.50 -23.40 15.93
C VAL A 390 13.39 -24.50 15.33
N HIS A 391 14.34 -25.01 16.10
CA HIS A 391 15.22 -26.11 15.66
C HIS A 391 14.42 -27.37 15.28
N GLN A 392 13.31 -27.68 15.97
CA GLN A 392 12.46 -28.82 15.61
C GLN A 392 11.69 -28.58 14.31
N PHE A 393 11.21 -27.36 14.04
CA PHE A 393 10.65 -27.00 12.73
C PHE A 393 11.67 -27.21 11.63
N HIS A 394 12.89 -26.69 11.80
CA HIS A 394 13.98 -26.86 10.84
C HIS A 394 14.36 -28.32 10.61
N ALA A 395 14.43 -29.13 11.66
CA ALA A 395 14.68 -30.56 11.56
C ALA A 395 13.63 -31.33 10.75
N GLN A 396 12.42 -30.75 10.61
CA GLN A 396 11.33 -31.29 9.78
C GLN A 396 11.26 -30.65 8.38
N GLY A 397 12.26 -29.81 8.01
CA GLY A 397 12.31 -29.12 6.73
C GLY A 397 11.28 -27.98 6.60
N MET A 398 10.83 -27.45 7.72
CA MET A 398 9.86 -26.35 7.78
C MET A 398 10.55 -25.08 8.24
N LYS A 399 9.97 -23.93 7.88
CA LYS A 399 10.39 -22.61 8.30
C LYS A 399 9.40 -22.00 9.28
N VAL A 400 9.87 -21.06 10.10
CA VAL A 400 9.06 -20.41 11.10
C VAL A 400 9.39 -18.94 11.26
N GLN A 401 8.36 -18.09 11.28
CA GLN A 401 8.48 -16.65 11.54
C GLN A 401 7.87 -16.27 12.88
N ILE A 402 8.33 -15.14 13.43
CA ILE A 402 7.91 -14.62 14.73
C ILE A 402 7.06 -13.37 14.57
N TRP A 403 5.94 -13.34 15.28
CA TRP A 403 5.06 -12.17 15.37
C TRP A 403 5.57 -11.19 16.44
N TRP A 404 5.56 -9.90 16.15
CA TRP A 404 5.76 -8.83 17.11
C TRP A 404 5.30 -7.47 16.57
N LEU A 405 5.19 -6.46 17.48
CA LEU A 405 4.72 -5.11 17.19
C LEU A 405 5.87 -4.13 17.45
N PRO A 406 6.46 -3.50 16.41
CA PRO A 406 7.46 -2.46 16.58
C PRO A 406 6.90 -1.18 17.20
N LEU A 407 7.75 -0.41 17.87
CA LEU A 407 7.54 0.92 18.42
C LEU A 407 6.65 0.99 19.67
N GLY A 408 5.62 0.16 19.77
CA GLY A 408 4.77 0.10 20.97
C GLY A 408 5.45 -0.59 22.15
N VAL A 409 5.39 0.04 23.33
CA VAL A 409 6.02 -0.50 24.54
C VAL A 409 5.07 -0.42 25.73
N GLU A 410 5.23 -1.37 26.67
CA GLU A 410 4.44 -1.46 27.87
C GLU A 410 5.02 -0.56 28.98
N ASP A 411 4.22 0.39 29.45
CA ASP A 411 4.55 1.29 30.56
C ASP A 411 3.62 1.11 31.79
N GLY A 412 2.83 0.04 31.81
CA GLY A 412 1.90 -0.29 32.90
C GLY A 412 0.47 0.22 32.69
N HIS A 413 0.17 0.84 31.55
CA HIS A 413 -1.17 1.39 31.28
C HIS A 413 -2.05 0.47 30.41
N TYR A 414 -1.48 -0.55 29.78
CA TYR A 414 -2.23 -1.47 28.94
C TYR A 414 -2.63 -2.75 29.68
N SER A 415 -3.86 -3.19 29.45
CA SER A 415 -4.35 -4.50 29.89
C SER A 415 -5.19 -5.14 28.78
N ASP A 416 -5.13 -6.47 28.64
CA ASP A 416 -5.89 -7.20 27.64
C ASP A 416 -6.62 -8.37 28.30
N GLY A 417 -7.95 -8.38 28.18
CA GLY A 417 -8.80 -9.42 28.78
C GLY A 417 -8.60 -9.60 30.28
N GLY A 418 -8.25 -8.53 31.00
CA GLY A 418 -7.93 -8.55 32.44
C GLY A 418 -6.48 -8.92 32.76
N ARG A 419 -5.67 -9.28 31.79
CA ARG A 419 -4.23 -9.49 31.93
C ARG A 419 -3.50 -8.15 31.96
N LYS A 420 -2.79 -7.88 33.05
CA LYS A 420 -1.86 -6.75 33.14
C LYS A 420 -0.48 -7.20 32.66
N PHE A 421 0.07 -6.46 31.71
CA PHE A 421 1.46 -6.62 31.31
C PHE A 421 2.38 -5.90 32.30
N THR A 422 3.57 -6.42 32.49
CA THR A 422 4.61 -5.76 33.30
C THR A 422 5.24 -4.63 32.50
N VAL A 423 5.62 -3.56 33.20
CA VAL A 423 6.42 -2.48 32.55
C VAL A 423 7.68 -3.08 31.95
N SER A 424 7.93 -2.78 30.69
CA SER A 424 9.11 -3.29 29.98
C SER A 424 10.42 -2.72 30.54
N GLU A 425 11.47 -3.52 30.52
CA GLU A 425 12.81 -3.09 30.98
C GLU A 425 13.35 -1.95 30.11
N VAL A 426 13.01 -1.92 28.80
CA VAL A 426 13.41 -0.81 27.93
C VAL A 426 12.81 0.51 28.40
N VAL A 427 11.58 0.54 28.88
CA VAL A 427 10.95 1.76 29.42
C VAL A 427 11.52 2.14 30.77
N LYS A 428 11.79 1.16 31.65
CA LYS A 428 12.41 1.43 32.97
C LYS A 428 13.80 2.02 32.84
N ASN A 429 14.61 1.48 31.90
CA ASN A 429 16.00 1.87 31.72
C ASN A 429 16.15 3.12 30.85
N HIS A 430 15.22 3.35 29.92
CA HIS A 430 15.26 4.43 28.93
C HIS A 430 13.93 5.18 28.80
N PRO A 431 13.39 5.74 29.90
CA PRO A 431 12.16 6.54 29.82
C PRO A 431 12.33 7.78 28.93
N GLU A 432 13.56 8.25 28.73
CA GLU A 432 13.88 9.37 27.85
C GLU A 432 13.65 9.07 26.37
N TRP A 433 13.53 7.80 25.95
CA TRP A 433 13.27 7.42 24.55
C TRP A 433 11.79 7.54 24.16
N LEU A 434 10.91 7.78 25.12
CA LEU A 434 9.47 7.85 24.89
C LEU A 434 9.07 9.10 24.10
N VAL A 435 8.14 8.93 23.18
CA VAL A 435 7.38 10.04 22.59
C VAL A 435 6.53 10.67 23.68
N LEU A 436 6.65 11.99 23.86
CA LEU A 436 5.81 12.75 24.78
C LEU A 436 4.81 13.60 24.00
N ASP A 437 3.61 13.77 24.57
CA ASP A 437 2.58 14.68 24.11
C ASP A 437 2.91 16.15 24.48
N LYS A 438 2.05 17.09 24.08
CA LYS A 438 2.19 18.53 24.40
C LYS A 438 2.22 18.85 25.92
N ASN A 439 1.72 17.92 26.75
CA ASN A 439 1.67 18.07 28.21
C ASN A 439 2.84 17.35 28.91
N GLY A 440 3.78 16.81 28.15
CA GLY A 440 4.93 16.08 28.69
C GLY A 440 4.61 14.66 29.19
N LYS A 441 3.45 14.09 28.84
CA LYS A 441 3.07 12.72 29.17
C LYS A 441 3.41 11.76 28.02
N PRO A 442 3.67 10.48 28.31
CA PRO A 442 3.85 9.48 27.26
C PRO A 442 2.66 9.46 26.30
N ALA A 443 2.93 9.72 25.01
CA ALA A 443 1.92 9.66 23.97
C ALA A 443 1.55 8.21 23.66
N ARG A 444 0.36 7.97 23.10
CA ARG A 444 -0.22 6.65 22.92
C ARG A 444 -0.41 6.29 21.45
N MET A 445 -0.21 5.02 21.15
CA MET A 445 -0.60 4.38 19.90
C MET A 445 -1.63 3.27 20.15
N ALA A 446 -1.90 2.45 19.14
CA ALA A 446 -2.78 1.30 19.26
C ALA A 446 -2.55 0.49 20.55
N ARG A 447 -3.61 -0.12 21.08
CA ARG A 447 -3.59 -0.86 22.34
C ARG A 447 -3.21 -0.02 23.56
N ASN A 448 -3.34 1.31 23.48
CA ASN A 448 -2.94 2.26 24.52
C ASN A 448 -1.46 2.12 24.97
N LEU A 449 -0.60 1.62 24.09
CA LEU A 449 0.83 1.46 24.36
C LEU A 449 1.55 2.82 24.30
N ALA A 450 2.56 2.99 25.14
CA ALA A 450 3.55 4.06 24.97
C ALA A 450 4.41 3.79 23.72
N VAL A 451 5.09 4.81 23.24
CA VAL A 451 5.82 4.73 21.94
C VAL A 451 7.28 5.10 22.14
N LEU A 452 8.19 4.26 21.67
CA LEU A 452 9.60 4.62 21.49
C LEU A 452 9.73 5.52 20.26
N CYS A 453 10.43 6.66 20.42
CA CYS A 453 10.54 7.62 19.33
C CYS A 453 11.45 7.11 18.19
N PRO A 454 10.94 6.88 16.98
CA PRO A 454 11.74 6.34 15.87
C PRO A 454 12.85 7.27 15.39
N ALA A 455 12.76 8.57 15.68
CA ALA A 455 13.79 9.55 15.35
C ALA A 455 14.99 9.54 16.30
N VAL A 456 14.96 8.74 17.36
CA VAL A 456 16.07 8.57 18.31
C VAL A 456 17.00 7.46 17.79
N PRO A 457 18.29 7.74 17.48
CA PRO A 457 19.20 6.74 16.91
C PRO A 457 19.39 5.49 17.78
N GLU A 458 19.36 5.65 19.10
CA GLU A 458 19.47 4.56 20.07
C GLU A 458 18.26 3.63 20.01
N VAL A 459 17.07 4.14 19.69
CA VAL A 459 15.87 3.36 19.45
C VAL A 459 16.03 2.53 18.18
N GLN A 460 16.53 3.10 17.08
CA GLN A 460 16.84 2.35 15.85
C GLN A 460 17.87 1.24 16.12
N ALA A 461 18.93 1.54 16.89
CA ALA A 461 19.92 0.54 17.31
C ALA A 461 19.30 -0.54 18.21
N TYR A 462 18.32 -0.19 19.05
CA TYR A 462 17.57 -1.17 19.86
C TYR A 462 16.81 -2.16 18.97
N TYR A 463 16.08 -1.69 17.96
CA TYR A 463 15.36 -2.55 17.03
C TYR A 463 16.28 -3.43 16.18
N LYS A 464 17.47 -2.92 15.83
CA LYS A 464 18.50 -3.76 15.20
C LYS A 464 18.89 -4.95 16.10
N ARG A 465 19.18 -4.71 17.39
CA ARG A 465 19.51 -5.78 18.34
C ARG A 465 18.36 -6.77 18.56
N LEU A 466 17.11 -6.30 18.60
CA LEU A 466 15.94 -7.19 18.66
C LEU A 466 15.85 -8.08 17.43
N THR A 467 16.05 -7.53 16.25
CA THR A 467 16.05 -8.26 14.99
C THR A 467 17.18 -9.30 14.96
N GLU A 468 18.39 -8.93 15.37
CA GLU A 468 19.53 -9.85 15.48
C GLU A 468 19.22 -11.01 16.44
N ARG A 469 18.60 -10.73 17.59
CA ARG A 469 18.16 -11.76 18.54
C ARG A 469 17.18 -12.75 17.91
N PHE A 470 16.17 -12.28 17.20
CA PHE A 470 15.16 -13.15 16.60
C PHE A 470 15.74 -13.99 15.44
N ILE A 471 16.49 -13.37 14.56
CA ILE A 471 16.94 -14.01 13.30
C ILE A 471 18.25 -14.79 13.50
N ARG A 472 19.24 -14.25 14.22
CA ARG A 472 20.53 -14.89 14.43
C ARG A 472 20.51 -15.80 15.65
N ASP A 473 20.06 -15.29 16.83
CA ASP A 473 20.26 -15.99 18.09
C ASP A 473 19.14 -17.01 18.37
N TRP A 474 17.91 -16.76 17.88
CA TRP A 474 16.78 -17.68 17.99
C TRP A 474 16.48 -18.42 16.69
N ASP A 475 17.17 -18.09 15.61
CA ASP A 475 17.16 -18.75 14.32
C ASP A 475 15.82 -18.72 13.56
N PHE A 476 14.92 -17.76 13.86
CA PHE A 476 13.70 -17.57 13.06
C PHE A 476 14.01 -17.22 11.60
N ASP A 477 13.13 -17.60 10.69
CA ASP A 477 13.27 -17.38 9.24
C ASP A 477 12.62 -16.08 8.76
N GLY A 478 12.01 -15.32 9.65
CA GLY A 478 11.38 -14.05 9.30
C GLY A 478 10.51 -13.49 10.41
N HIS A 479 9.78 -12.42 10.03
CA HIS A 479 8.91 -11.69 10.94
C HIS A 479 7.49 -11.58 10.39
N LYS A 480 6.50 -11.64 11.29
CA LYS A 480 5.18 -11.05 11.08
C LYS A 480 5.08 -9.81 11.95
N LEU A 481 5.28 -8.64 11.33
CA LEU A 481 5.06 -7.34 11.99
C LEU A 481 3.58 -7.00 11.92
N ASP A 482 2.98 -6.66 13.05
CA ASP A 482 1.54 -6.46 13.14
C ASP A 482 1.18 -5.18 13.90
N ASN A 483 -0.05 -4.69 13.74
CA ASN A 483 -0.54 -3.46 14.36
C ASN A 483 0.41 -2.26 14.13
N ILE A 484 1.00 -2.18 12.95
CA ILE A 484 2.02 -1.19 12.57
C ILE A 484 1.36 0.09 12.06
N PHE A 485 0.76 0.82 12.99
CA PHE A 485 0.04 2.06 12.76
C PHE A 485 0.94 3.30 12.87
N ALA A 486 0.37 4.49 12.65
CA ALA A 486 1.09 5.73 12.81
C ALA A 486 1.57 5.94 14.27
N VAL A 487 2.69 6.62 14.42
CA VAL A 487 3.19 7.09 15.72
C VAL A 487 2.76 8.54 15.94
N PRO A 488 2.58 8.97 17.21
CA PRO A 488 2.24 10.37 17.51
C PRO A 488 3.43 11.31 17.28
N ARG A 489 3.11 12.58 17.07
CA ARG A 489 4.08 13.70 17.07
C ARG A 489 4.80 13.75 18.41
N CYS A 490 6.11 14.02 18.40
CA CYS A 490 6.96 13.99 19.58
C CYS A 490 7.29 15.39 20.09
N PHE A 491 6.86 15.70 21.32
CA PHE A 491 7.16 16.96 22.02
C PHE A 491 8.20 16.78 23.14
N ASN A 492 8.97 15.67 23.12
CA ASN A 492 10.00 15.42 24.10
C ASN A 492 11.21 16.37 23.91
N PRO A 493 11.47 17.30 24.84
CA PRO A 493 12.54 18.27 24.67
C PRO A 493 13.96 17.66 24.69
N LYS A 494 14.09 16.42 25.12
CA LYS A 494 15.38 15.70 25.17
C LYS A 494 15.80 15.13 23.79
N HIS A 495 14.88 15.07 22.81
CA HIS A 495 15.16 14.44 21.53
C HIS A 495 15.80 15.38 20.49
N HIS A 496 15.83 16.68 20.77
CA HIS A 496 16.41 17.69 19.86
C HIS A 496 15.82 17.67 18.44
N HIS A 497 14.55 17.33 18.31
CA HIS A 497 13.83 17.33 17.04
C HIS A 497 13.78 18.76 16.45
N LYS A 498 13.85 18.86 15.12
CA LYS A 498 13.60 20.12 14.40
C LYS A 498 12.12 20.47 14.42
N SER A 499 11.27 19.46 14.38
CA SER A 499 9.83 19.53 14.41
C SER A 499 9.26 18.37 15.22
N PRO A 500 8.12 18.54 15.90
CA PRO A 500 7.40 17.41 16.49
C PRO A 500 7.08 16.28 15.51
N ASP A 501 7.02 16.57 14.21
CA ASP A 501 6.73 15.61 13.15
C ASP A 501 7.93 14.70 12.81
N ASP A 502 9.12 14.99 13.31
CA ASP A 502 10.31 14.16 13.07
C ASP A 502 10.10 12.70 13.53
N SER A 503 9.31 12.46 14.59
CA SER A 503 8.92 11.10 14.99
C SER A 503 8.10 10.38 13.91
N VAL A 504 7.22 11.10 13.22
CA VAL A 504 6.41 10.56 12.13
C VAL A 504 7.28 10.29 10.92
N TYR A 505 8.12 11.23 10.54
CA TYR A 505 9.01 11.12 9.37
C TYR A 505 10.00 9.97 9.50
N ALA A 506 10.56 9.75 10.70
CA ALA A 506 11.54 8.72 10.98
C ALA A 506 10.94 7.32 11.20
N MET A 507 9.63 7.17 11.14
CA MET A 507 8.99 5.85 11.34
C MET A 507 9.52 4.82 10.33
N GLY A 508 9.74 5.24 9.07
CA GLY A 508 10.31 4.39 8.03
C GLY A 508 11.71 3.88 8.34
N ASP A 509 12.52 4.62 9.07
CA ASP A 509 13.90 4.23 9.39
C ASP A 509 13.95 3.00 10.30
N VAL A 510 13.01 2.86 11.23
CA VAL A 510 12.91 1.68 12.08
C VAL A 510 12.55 0.43 11.26
N TYR A 511 11.55 0.52 10.38
CA TYR A 511 11.17 -0.61 9.52
C TYR A 511 12.28 -0.97 8.55
N LYS A 512 12.99 0.02 8.02
CA LYS A 512 14.18 -0.17 7.18
C LYS A 512 15.27 -0.95 7.94
N VAL A 513 15.58 -0.54 9.16
CA VAL A 513 16.57 -1.23 10.00
C VAL A 513 16.18 -2.68 10.26
N ILE A 514 14.92 -2.96 10.58
CA ILE A 514 14.42 -4.33 10.79
C ILE A 514 14.58 -5.14 9.49
N PHE A 515 14.08 -4.62 8.38
CA PHE A 515 14.10 -5.32 7.09
C PHE A 515 15.52 -5.60 6.59
N GLU A 516 16.39 -4.57 6.54
CA GLU A 516 17.76 -4.71 6.05
C GLU A 516 18.60 -5.62 6.95
N THR A 517 18.44 -5.54 8.28
CA THR A 517 19.12 -6.44 9.21
C THR A 517 18.70 -7.90 9.01
N THR A 518 17.39 -8.12 8.83
CA THR A 518 16.83 -9.45 8.57
C THR A 518 17.40 -10.06 7.29
N ARG A 519 17.38 -9.31 6.19
CA ARG A 519 17.90 -9.74 4.88
C ARG A 519 19.41 -9.94 4.88
N ALA A 520 20.16 -9.14 5.64
CA ALA A 520 21.60 -9.31 5.78
C ALA A 520 21.98 -10.60 6.54
N LEU A 521 21.17 -11.01 7.52
CA LEU A 521 21.39 -12.23 8.30
C LEU A 521 20.86 -13.48 7.58
N LYS A 522 19.69 -13.39 6.97
CA LYS A 522 19.04 -14.47 6.21
C LYS A 522 18.47 -13.93 4.89
N PRO A 523 19.18 -14.05 3.76
CA PRO A 523 18.75 -13.47 2.47
C PRO A 523 17.39 -13.94 1.96
N ASN A 524 16.98 -15.17 2.31
CA ASN A 524 15.69 -15.76 1.93
C ASN A 524 14.65 -15.71 3.08
N SER A 525 14.83 -14.79 4.02
CA SER A 525 13.84 -14.53 5.07
C SER A 525 12.58 -13.89 4.52
N VAL A 526 11.47 -13.98 5.27
CA VAL A 526 10.20 -13.35 4.93
C VAL A 526 9.83 -12.33 6.01
N THR A 527 9.85 -11.05 5.66
CA THR A 527 9.25 -9.98 6.48
C THR A 527 7.84 -9.73 5.99
N GLN A 528 6.87 -10.19 6.75
CA GLN A 528 5.45 -9.99 6.52
C GLN A 528 4.96 -8.80 7.35
N SER A 529 4.26 -7.85 6.73
CA SER A 529 3.73 -6.66 7.42
C SER A 529 2.21 -6.63 7.34
N CYS A 530 1.58 -6.63 8.53
CA CYS A 530 0.13 -6.68 8.69
C CYS A 530 -0.39 -5.33 9.25
N PRO A 531 -1.14 -4.56 8.46
CA PRO A 531 -1.75 -3.32 8.93
C PRO A 531 -3.03 -3.52 9.76
N CYS A 532 -3.35 -4.75 10.16
CA CYS A 532 -4.46 -5.13 11.03
C CYS A 532 -5.79 -4.47 10.65
N GLY A 533 -6.37 -4.93 9.54
CA GLY A 533 -7.70 -4.51 9.08
C GLY A 533 -7.74 -3.19 8.29
N THR A 534 -6.59 -2.64 7.89
CA THR A 534 -6.50 -1.35 7.17
C THR A 534 -5.60 -1.43 5.93
N PRO A 535 -5.56 -0.40 5.05
CA PRO A 535 -4.53 -0.27 4.02
C PRO A 535 -3.12 -0.16 4.59
N PRO A 536 -2.07 -0.49 3.82
CA PRO A 536 -0.68 -0.33 4.25
C PRO A 536 -0.32 1.14 4.50
N SER A 537 0.78 1.37 5.23
CA SER A 537 1.30 2.71 5.46
C SER A 537 2.54 2.98 4.60
N LEU A 538 2.66 4.21 4.09
CA LEU A 538 3.86 4.70 3.40
C LEU A 538 5.14 4.49 4.23
N ALA A 539 5.03 4.54 5.56
CA ALA A 539 6.18 4.37 6.45
C ALA A 539 6.91 3.03 6.28
N TRP A 540 6.23 1.97 5.87
CA TRP A 540 6.81 0.63 5.91
C TRP A 540 6.55 -0.27 4.69
N PHE A 541 5.60 0.04 3.80
CA PHE A 541 5.22 -0.89 2.74
C PHE A 541 6.35 -1.20 1.72
N ARG A 542 7.45 -0.47 1.77
CA ARG A 542 8.67 -0.74 0.98
C ARG A 542 9.71 -1.58 1.74
N TYR A 543 9.48 -1.81 3.04
CA TYR A 543 10.38 -2.55 3.92
C TYR A 543 9.72 -3.86 4.39
N MET A 544 9.17 -4.60 3.42
CA MET A 544 8.56 -5.92 3.64
C MET A 544 8.68 -6.77 2.38
N ASP A 545 8.70 -8.08 2.54
CA ASP A 545 8.68 -9.06 1.45
C ASP A 545 7.25 -9.42 1.06
N GLN A 546 6.34 -9.43 2.03
CA GLN A 546 4.99 -9.90 1.86
C GLN A 546 4.00 -8.96 2.54
N GLY A 547 3.13 -8.31 1.73
CA GLY A 547 1.97 -7.56 2.22
C GLY A 547 0.85 -8.50 2.65
N VAL A 548 0.04 -8.08 3.62
CA VAL A 548 -1.10 -8.86 4.12
C VAL A 548 -2.40 -8.15 3.80
N THR A 549 -3.42 -8.89 3.34
CA THR A 549 -4.78 -8.34 3.15
C THR A 549 -5.47 -7.98 4.46
N ALA A 550 -4.89 -8.35 5.57
CA ALA A 550 -5.14 -7.89 6.94
C ALA A 550 -6.60 -7.88 7.39
N ASP A 551 -7.00 -8.91 8.11
CA ASP A 551 -8.33 -9.04 8.72
C ASP A 551 -9.48 -8.60 7.79
N PRO A 552 -9.61 -9.16 6.59
CA PRO A 552 -10.60 -8.74 5.63
C PRO A 552 -12.02 -8.99 6.17
N ILE A 553 -12.94 -8.09 5.86
CA ILE A 553 -14.34 -8.20 6.30
C ILE A 553 -15.16 -9.16 5.43
N ASN A 554 -14.71 -9.38 4.18
CA ASN A 554 -15.33 -10.29 3.23
C ASN A 554 -14.36 -10.70 2.10
N SER A 555 -14.79 -11.61 1.24
CA SER A 555 -14.04 -12.11 0.09
C SER A 555 -13.67 -11.01 -0.92
N ALA A 556 -14.58 -10.08 -1.19
CA ALA A 556 -14.33 -8.98 -2.12
C ALA A 556 -13.21 -8.06 -1.62
N GLN A 557 -13.11 -7.81 -0.32
CA GLN A 557 -12.02 -7.01 0.23
C GLN A 557 -10.66 -7.73 0.10
N VAL A 558 -10.60 -9.07 0.23
CA VAL A 558 -9.37 -9.83 -0.07
C VAL A 558 -8.91 -9.54 -1.49
N ARG A 559 -9.81 -9.64 -2.47
CA ARG A 559 -9.49 -9.44 -3.89
C ARG A 559 -9.03 -8.00 -4.17
N ARG A 560 -9.75 -7.00 -3.65
CA ARG A 560 -9.42 -5.58 -3.82
C ARG A 560 -8.06 -5.24 -3.21
N ARG A 561 -7.76 -5.76 -2.02
CA ARG A 561 -6.47 -5.53 -1.36
C ARG A 561 -5.31 -6.20 -2.08
N ILE A 562 -5.50 -7.43 -2.61
CA ILE A 562 -4.47 -8.05 -3.46
C ILE A 562 -4.21 -7.17 -4.69
N LYS A 563 -5.26 -6.72 -5.41
CA LYS A 563 -5.14 -5.81 -6.56
C LYS A 563 -4.42 -4.51 -6.18
N MET A 564 -4.76 -3.90 -5.04
CA MET A 564 -4.09 -2.72 -4.50
C MET A 564 -2.58 -2.95 -4.29
N TYR A 565 -2.20 -4.03 -3.61
CA TYR A 565 -0.79 -4.36 -3.39
C TYR A 565 -0.05 -4.67 -4.69
N LYS A 566 -0.69 -5.34 -5.66
CA LYS A 566 -0.09 -5.56 -6.99
C LYS A 566 0.21 -4.26 -7.72
N ALA A 567 -0.61 -3.23 -7.54
CA ALA A 567 -0.32 -1.87 -8.04
C ALA A 567 0.85 -1.21 -7.29
N LEU A 568 0.90 -1.35 -5.96
CA LEU A 568 1.86 -0.66 -5.10
C LEU A 568 3.26 -1.30 -5.08
N LEU A 569 3.34 -2.63 -5.14
CA LEU A 569 4.59 -3.39 -4.97
C LEU A 569 5.07 -4.07 -6.25
N GLY A 570 4.27 -3.97 -7.33
CA GLY A 570 4.55 -4.60 -8.61
C GLY A 570 3.71 -5.85 -8.88
N SER A 571 3.52 -6.14 -10.17
CA SER A 571 2.63 -7.21 -10.64
C SER A 571 2.99 -8.62 -10.15
N HIS A 572 4.26 -8.84 -9.81
CA HIS A 572 4.77 -10.11 -9.27
C HIS A 572 4.85 -10.15 -7.74
N ALA A 573 4.48 -9.08 -7.03
CA ALA A 573 4.61 -9.04 -5.58
C ALA A 573 3.90 -10.21 -4.89
N ALA A 574 4.51 -10.78 -3.86
CA ALA A 574 3.90 -11.80 -3.03
C ALA A 574 2.95 -11.13 -2.01
N ILE A 575 1.67 -11.47 -2.07
CA ILE A 575 0.66 -10.88 -1.20
C ILE A 575 -0.05 -11.99 -0.44
N TYR A 576 0.12 -11.98 0.87
CA TYR A 576 -0.55 -12.92 1.76
C TYR A 576 -2.03 -12.57 1.88
N GLY A 577 -2.89 -13.49 1.45
CA GLY A 577 -4.35 -13.33 1.48
C GLY A 577 -4.95 -13.38 2.89
N ASP A 578 -4.10 -13.27 3.90
CA ASP A 578 -4.39 -13.51 5.30
C ASP A 578 -4.89 -14.94 5.58
N HIS A 579 -5.48 -15.19 6.71
CA HIS A 579 -5.99 -16.50 7.04
C HIS A 579 -7.34 -16.71 6.37
N VAL A 580 -7.51 -17.79 5.63
CA VAL A 580 -8.77 -18.10 4.95
C VAL A 580 -9.96 -18.11 5.91
N GLU A 581 -9.74 -18.41 7.18
CA GLU A 581 -10.76 -18.40 8.24
C GLU A 581 -11.21 -16.99 8.65
N LEU A 582 -10.46 -15.93 8.28
CA LEU A 582 -10.88 -14.55 8.53
C LEU A 582 -11.92 -14.08 7.53
N THR A 583 -11.96 -14.66 6.33
CA THR A 583 -12.97 -14.33 5.34
C THR A 583 -14.35 -14.65 5.90
N ARG A 584 -15.13 -13.60 6.20
CA ARG A 584 -16.42 -13.71 6.86
C ARG A 584 -17.52 -13.85 5.82
N ILE A 585 -18.31 -14.91 5.93
CA ILE A 585 -19.57 -15.04 5.19
C ILE A 585 -20.69 -14.69 6.16
N ILE A 586 -21.55 -13.77 5.79
CA ILE A 586 -22.75 -13.45 6.58
C ILE A 586 -23.76 -14.59 6.40
N ASN A 587 -24.09 -15.28 7.49
CA ASN A 587 -25.13 -16.30 7.46
C ASN A 587 -26.49 -15.60 7.36
N PRO A 588 -27.25 -15.79 6.26
CA PRO A 588 -28.53 -15.11 6.05
C PRO A 588 -29.58 -15.49 7.10
N ASN A 589 -29.45 -16.67 7.73
CA ASN A 589 -30.41 -17.14 8.73
C ASN A 589 -30.16 -16.61 10.14
N THR A 590 -28.93 -16.17 10.44
CA THR A 590 -28.55 -15.72 11.79
C THR A 590 -28.06 -14.30 11.83
N ALA A 591 -27.89 -13.64 10.69
CA ALA A 591 -27.24 -12.34 10.50
C ALA A 591 -25.84 -12.23 11.18
N LYS A 592 -25.23 -13.37 11.52
CA LYS A 592 -23.90 -13.43 12.14
C LYS A 592 -22.85 -13.76 11.08
N ALA A 593 -21.75 -13.04 11.13
CA ALA A 593 -20.57 -13.38 10.34
C ALA A 593 -19.98 -14.71 10.83
N GLN A 594 -19.82 -15.68 9.94
CA GLN A 594 -19.19 -16.96 10.23
C GLN A 594 -17.84 -17.06 9.53
N GLN A 595 -16.83 -17.47 10.27
CA GLN A 595 -15.48 -17.72 9.77
C GLN A 595 -15.39 -19.18 9.31
N LEU A 596 -15.89 -19.47 8.11
CA LEU A 596 -15.98 -20.85 7.62
C LEU A 596 -14.66 -21.40 7.06
N GLY A 597 -13.72 -20.52 6.64
CA GLY A 597 -12.43 -20.95 6.08
C GLY A 597 -12.55 -21.72 4.76
N VAL A 598 -13.43 -21.29 3.87
CA VAL A 598 -13.74 -22.03 2.63
C VAL A 598 -13.35 -21.29 1.35
N ASP A 599 -13.17 -19.97 1.40
CA ASP A 599 -12.87 -19.17 0.21
C ASP A 599 -11.38 -19.04 -0.05
N PHE A 600 -10.81 -20.02 -0.71
CA PHE A 600 -9.47 -19.95 -1.29
C PHE A 600 -9.46 -19.29 -2.68
N ALA A 601 -10.59 -19.30 -3.39
CA ALA A 601 -10.70 -18.82 -4.76
C ALA A 601 -10.34 -17.33 -4.86
N SER A 602 -10.82 -16.50 -3.93
CA SER A 602 -10.53 -15.07 -3.90
C SER A 602 -9.03 -14.78 -3.79
N THR A 603 -8.31 -15.52 -2.96
CA THR A 603 -6.85 -15.37 -2.83
C THR A 603 -6.12 -15.91 -4.06
N LEU A 604 -6.39 -17.16 -4.48
CA LEU A 604 -5.67 -17.79 -5.58
C LEU A 604 -5.96 -17.10 -6.91
N GLY A 605 -7.22 -16.80 -7.18
CA GLY A 605 -7.67 -16.21 -8.44
C GLY A 605 -7.16 -14.80 -8.70
N THR A 606 -6.84 -14.07 -7.64
CA THR A 606 -6.25 -12.72 -7.73
C THR A 606 -4.72 -12.72 -7.59
N GLY A 607 -4.09 -13.90 -7.49
CA GLY A 607 -2.64 -14.04 -7.39
C GLY A 607 -2.09 -13.75 -6.00
N GLY A 608 -2.87 -13.99 -4.96
CA GLY A 608 -2.42 -13.97 -3.57
C GLY A 608 -1.81 -15.30 -3.12
N VAL A 609 -1.18 -15.27 -1.95
CA VAL A 609 -0.60 -16.42 -1.26
C VAL A 609 -1.55 -16.84 -0.15
N PRO A 610 -2.03 -18.10 -0.11
CA PRO A 610 -3.01 -18.54 0.89
C PRO A 610 -2.35 -18.78 2.26
N GLY A 611 -3.15 -18.55 3.32
CA GLY A 611 -2.79 -18.85 4.69
C GLY A 611 -3.95 -19.41 5.50
N THR A 612 -3.62 -20.07 6.60
CA THR A 612 -4.59 -20.66 7.53
C THR A 612 -4.17 -20.44 8.98
N LYS A 613 -5.12 -20.60 9.90
CA LYS A 613 -4.90 -20.58 11.36
C LYS A 613 -5.65 -21.66 12.11
N PHE A 614 -5.87 -22.81 11.49
CA PHE A 614 -6.62 -23.91 12.10
C PHE A 614 -6.00 -24.38 13.43
N THR A 615 -6.84 -24.92 14.30
CA THR A 615 -6.42 -25.68 15.48
C THR A 615 -6.63 -27.17 15.26
N MET A 616 -5.86 -28.00 15.99
CA MET A 616 -5.97 -29.46 15.91
C MET A 616 -7.29 -29.95 16.55
N PRO A 617 -7.82 -31.11 16.11
CA PRO A 617 -9.13 -31.64 16.55
C PRO A 617 -9.30 -31.78 18.06
N GLU A 618 -8.24 -32.09 18.80
CA GLU A 618 -8.28 -32.21 20.27
C GLU A 618 -8.60 -30.90 21.01
N TYR A 619 -8.55 -29.76 20.30
CA TYR A 619 -8.89 -28.44 20.82
C TYR A 619 -10.28 -27.94 20.40
N GLN A 620 -11.11 -28.81 19.78
CA GLN A 620 -12.41 -28.44 19.21
C GLN A 620 -13.37 -27.79 20.21
N GLU A 621 -13.41 -28.26 21.46
CA GLU A 621 -14.27 -27.68 22.48
C GLU A 621 -13.95 -26.21 22.75
N LYS A 622 -12.65 -25.85 22.71
CA LYS A 622 -12.17 -24.50 22.97
C LYS A 622 -12.25 -23.59 21.74
N PHE A 623 -12.04 -24.13 20.54
CA PHE A 623 -11.96 -23.38 19.28
C PHE A 623 -12.84 -23.96 18.17
N PRO A 624 -14.16 -24.11 18.38
CA PRO A 624 -15.02 -24.92 17.51
C PRO A 624 -15.11 -24.45 16.06
N TYR A 625 -14.91 -23.15 15.81
CA TYR A 625 -15.07 -22.57 14.46
C TYR A 625 -13.85 -22.73 13.57
N ILE A 626 -12.65 -22.84 14.15
CA ILE A 626 -11.37 -22.88 13.46
C ILE A 626 -10.68 -24.25 13.56
N THR A 627 -11.26 -25.19 14.27
CA THR A 627 -10.74 -26.56 14.34
C THR A 627 -10.84 -27.23 12.97
N LEU A 628 -9.78 -27.92 12.58
CA LEU A 628 -9.70 -28.68 11.34
C LEU A 628 -10.58 -29.92 11.45
N THR A 629 -11.69 -29.94 10.70
CA THR A 629 -12.55 -31.13 10.53
C THR A 629 -12.14 -31.91 9.28
N PRO A 630 -12.51 -33.18 9.14
CA PRO A 630 -12.20 -33.97 7.94
C PRO A 630 -12.68 -33.31 6.63
N GLU A 631 -13.84 -32.66 6.65
CA GLU A 631 -14.41 -31.97 5.47
C GLU A 631 -13.57 -30.72 5.13
N LYS A 632 -13.20 -29.93 6.13
CA LYS A 632 -12.28 -28.79 5.93
C LYS A 632 -10.93 -29.24 5.43
N GLU A 633 -10.38 -30.29 6.00
CA GLU A 633 -9.10 -30.86 5.62
C GLU A 633 -9.07 -31.28 4.15
N ALA A 634 -10.08 -32.04 3.68
CA ALA A 634 -10.19 -32.44 2.29
C ALA A 634 -10.30 -31.24 1.34
N HIS A 635 -11.10 -30.22 1.73
CA HIS A 635 -11.26 -28.99 0.97
C HIS A 635 -9.95 -28.21 0.90
N TRP A 636 -9.28 -28.01 2.02
CA TRP A 636 -8.02 -27.24 2.07
C TRP A 636 -6.90 -27.93 1.33
N LYS A 637 -6.78 -29.25 1.50
CA LYS A 637 -5.80 -30.03 0.75
C LYS A 637 -5.98 -29.86 -0.76
N LYS A 638 -7.21 -29.91 -1.27
CA LYS A 638 -7.51 -29.65 -2.69
C LYS A 638 -6.96 -28.28 -3.13
N TRP A 639 -7.29 -27.22 -2.40
CA TRP A 639 -6.90 -25.87 -2.78
C TRP A 639 -5.41 -25.59 -2.63
N ILE A 640 -4.79 -26.07 -1.55
CA ILE A 640 -3.35 -25.95 -1.33
C ILE A 640 -2.57 -26.74 -2.39
N ASP A 641 -3.02 -27.93 -2.77
CA ASP A 641 -2.44 -28.72 -3.86
C ASP A 641 -2.56 -27.99 -5.21
N VAL A 642 -3.70 -27.36 -5.51
CA VAL A 642 -3.86 -26.50 -6.71
C VAL A 642 -2.90 -25.34 -6.68
N TYR A 643 -2.80 -24.63 -5.54
CA TYR A 643 -1.89 -23.51 -5.38
C TYR A 643 -0.43 -23.93 -5.58
N ASN A 644 0.04 -24.96 -4.86
CA ASN A 644 1.44 -25.43 -4.92
C ASN A 644 1.84 -25.92 -6.32
N ARG A 645 0.90 -26.50 -7.08
CA ARG A 645 1.17 -26.94 -8.47
C ARG A 645 1.19 -25.79 -9.46
N ARG A 646 0.35 -24.78 -9.29
CA ARG A 646 0.17 -23.69 -10.27
C ARG A 646 1.00 -22.46 -9.92
N MET A 647 1.16 -22.15 -8.62
CA MET A 647 1.88 -20.95 -8.14
C MET A 647 1.51 -19.69 -8.94
N VAL A 648 0.20 -19.47 -9.16
CA VAL A 648 -0.30 -18.35 -9.98
C VAL A 648 0.14 -17.00 -9.39
N SER A 649 0.35 -16.93 -8.10
CA SER A 649 0.88 -15.75 -7.38
C SER A 649 2.23 -15.25 -7.89
N LYS A 650 3.06 -16.13 -8.49
CA LYS A 650 4.34 -15.76 -9.13
C LYS A 650 4.18 -15.15 -10.52
N GLY A 651 2.97 -15.15 -11.07
CA GLY A 651 2.68 -14.60 -12.38
C GLY A 651 2.61 -13.07 -12.40
N ASN A 652 2.50 -12.53 -13.58
CA ASN A 652 2.35 -11.10 -13.83
C ASN A 652 0.87 -10.73 -13.79
N PHE A 653 0.45 -10.02 -12.75
CA PHE A 653 -0.91 -9.49 -12.63
C PHE A 653 -1.17 -8.44 -13.72
N LEU A 654 -2.27 -8.60 -14.45
CA LEU A 654 -2.69 -7.72 -15.54
C LEU A 654 -4.00 -7.04 -15.16
N ASP A 655 -4.00 -5.69 -15.16
CA ASP A 655 -5.20 -4.90 -14.90
C ASP A 655 -6.08 -4.79 -16.14
N LEU A 656 -6.79 -5.85 -16.48
CA LEU A 656 -7.60 -5.96 -17.69
C LEU A 656 -9.10 -5.73 -17.46
N TYR A 657 -9.54 -5.71 -16.20
CA TYR A 657 -10.93 -5.57 -15.82
C TYR A 657 -11.10 -4.42 -14.83
N ASN A 658 -12.08 -3.57 -15.12
CA ASN A 658 -12.35 -2.36 -14.35
C ASN A 658 -13.28 -2.66 -13.16
N TYR A 659 -12.77 -2.53 -11.94
CA TYR A 659 -13.56 -2.77 -10.73
C TYR A 659 -14.78 -1.85 -10.65
N GLY A 660 -15.93 -2.45 -10.35
CA GLY A 660 -17.23 -1.76 -10.21
C GLY A 660 -17.99 -1.57 -11.52
N TYR A 661 -17.39 -1.92 -12.68
CA TYR A 661 -18.03 -1.76 -14.00
C TYR A 661 -17.97 -3.00 -14.88
N ASP A 662 -16.92 -3.82 -14.78
CA ASP A 662 -16.90 -5.15 -15.42
C ASP A 662 -17.57 -6.17 -14.48
N PHE A 663 -18.57 -6.88 -14.98
CA PHE A 663 -19.27 -7.92 -14.24
C PHE A 663 -19.55 -9.15 -15.14
N PRO A 664 -19.28 -10.39 -14.66
CA PRO A 664 -18.76 -10.73 -13.33
C PRO A 664 -17.39 -10.11 -13.09
N GLU A 665 -17.07 -9.81 -11.80
CA GLU A 665 -15.78 -9.24 -11.40
C GLU A 665 -14.64 -10.12 -11.90
N GLY A 666 -13.69 -9.57 -12.68
CA GLY A 666 -12.66 -10.31 -13.39
C GLY A 666 -11.25 -9.95 -12.96
N TYR A 667 -10.34 -10.93 -13.02
CA TYR A 667 -8.91 -10.80 -12.77
C TYR A 667 -8.12 -11.63 -13.78
N ALA A 668 -6.92 -11.18 -14.15
CA ALA A 668 -6.07 -11.87 -15.10
C ALA A 668 -4.60 -11.88 -14.66
N ILE A 669 -3.92 -13.00 -14.88
CA ILE A 669 -2.52 -13.19 -14.56
C ILE A 669 -1.85 -13.95 -15.71
N GLU A 670 -0.72 -13.45 -16.22
CA GLU A 670 0.11 -14.15 -17.17
C GLU A 670 1.24 -14.89 -16.43
N LYS A 671 1.39 -16.18 -16.68
CA LYS A 671 2.48 -16.98 -16.11
C LYS A 671 2.91 -18.08 -17.07
N ASP A 672 4.20 -18.19 -17.30
CA ASP A 672 4.82 -19.23 -18.16
C ASP A 672 4.18 -19.33 -19.57
N GLY A 673 3.73 -18.19 -20.11
CA GLY A 673 3.06 -18.11 -21.40
C GLY A 673 1.58 -18.47 -21.40
N ASN A 674 1.02 -18.89 -20.26
CA ASN A 674 -0.39 -19.15 -20.07
C ASN A 674 -1.08 -17.92 -19.46
N MET A 675 -2.38 -17.79 -19.74
CA MET A 675 -3.24 -16.81 -19.08
C MET A 675 -4.13 -17.51 -18.06
N PHE A 676 -4.16 -16.97 -16.84
CA PHE A 676 -5.04 -17.39 -15.76
C PHE A 676 -6.07 -16.31 -15.52
N TYR A 677 -7.33 -16.72 -15.46
CA TYR A 677 -8.45 -15.81 -15.21
C TYR A 677 -9.24 -16.27 -13.99
N ALA A 678 -9.76 -15.32 -13.24
CA ALA A 678 -10.70 -15.59 -12.18
C ALA A 678 -11.89 -14.63 -12.32
N PHE A 679 -13.10 -15.20 -12.23
CA PHE A 679 -14.37 -14.47 -12.28
C PHE A 679 -15.18 -14.74 -11.02
N PHE A 680 -15.80 -13.69 -10.47
CA PHE A 680 -16.58 -13.74 -9.24
C PHE A 680 -17.95 -13.09 -9.43
N THR A 681 -19.00 -13.71 -8.90
CA THR A 681 -20.37 -13.22 -9.01
C THR A 681 -20.84 -12.39 -7.83
N SER A 682 -20.18 -12.51 -6.68
CA SER A 682 -20.59 -11.79 -5.48
C SER A 682 -19.92 -10.42 -5.39
N ASP A 683 -20.74 -9.38 -5.39
CA ASP A 683 -20.34 -8.03 -4.96
C ASP A 683 -20.71 -7.88 -3.47
N GLU A 684 -19.91 -8.49 -2.59
CA GLU A 684 -20.01 -8.31 -1.14
C GLU A 684 -19.38 -7.00 -0.70
N SER A 685 -19.68 -5.90 -1.37
CA SER A 685 -19.25 -4.59 -0.91
C SER A 685 -20.00 -4.22 0.37
N PRO A 686 -19.32 -3.91 1.49
CA PRO A 686 -20.00 -3.44 2.70
C PRO A 686 -20.71 -2.09 2.52
N SER A 687 -20.47 -1.39 1.42
CA SER A 687 -21.17 -0.15 1.06
C SER A 687 -22.54 -0.39 0.40
N LEU A 688 -22.81 -1.61 -0.06
CA LEU A 688 -24.14 -2.03 -0.51
C LEU A 688 -24.83 -2.78 0.63
N PRO A 689 -26.13 -2.57 0.90
CA PRO A 689 -26.84 -3.39 1.85
C PRO A 689 -26.72 -4.84 1.40
N ALA A 690 -26.20 -5.71 2.27
CA ALA A 690 -26.12 -7.14 2.02
C ALA A 690 -27.53 -7.66 1.68
N THR A 691 -27.79 -7.88 0.39
CA THR A 691 -29.00 -8.58 -0.02
C THR A 691 -28.82 -10.05 0.39
N PRO A 692 -29.83 -10.69 0.99
CA PRO A 692 -29.76 -12.09 1.42
C PRO A 692 -29.40 -13.08 0.30
N ASP A 693 -29.53 -12.67 -0.96
CA ASP A 693 -29.33 -13.49 -2.17
C ASP A 693 -28.05 -13.17 -2.95
N ALA A 694 -27.03 -12.62 -2.30
CA ALA A 694 -25.76 -12.20 -2.95
C ALA A 694 -24.93 -13.34 -3.59
N ARG A 695 -25.39 -14.60 -3.54
CA ARG A 695 -24.84 -15.72 -4.30
C ARG A 695 -25.60 -15.89 -5.61
N THR A 696 -25.41 -14.95 -6.52
CA THR A 696 -26.00 -15.07 -7.85
C THR A 696 -25.19 -16.02 -8.71
N ALA A 697 -25.85 -17.06 -9.25
CA ALA A 697 -25.27 -17.86 -10.31
C ALA A 697 -25.08 -16.96 -11.55
N TRP A 698 -23.95 -17.06 -12.20
CA TRP A 698 -23.71 -16.46 -13.52
C TRP A 698 -24.07 -17.46 -14.61
N ASN A 699 -24.89 -17.02 -15.56
CA ASN A 699 -25.15 -17.74 -16.79
C ASN A 699 -25.11 -16.74 -17.95
N GLY A 700 -23.97 -16.68 -18.65
CA GLY A 700 -23.75 -15.69 -19.68
C GLY A 700 -22.37 -15.76 -20.30
N GLU A 701 -22.02 -14.74 -21.08
CA GLU A 701 -20.69 -14.62 -21.67
C GLU A 701 -19.75 -13.93 -20.68
N ILE A 702 -18.50 -14.37 -20.69
CA ILE A 702 -17.34 -13.69 -20.09
C ILE A 702 -16.34 -13.38 -21.22
N GLU A 703 -15.53 -12.35 -21.03
CA GLU A 703 -14.46 -11.98 -21.93
C GLU A 703 -13.10 -12.41 -21.37
N LEU A 704 -12.31 -13.13 -22.13
CA LEU A 704 -10.92 -13.44 -21.83
C LEU A 704 -10.04 -12.41 -22.53
N ARG A 705 -9.67 -11.37 -21.82
CA ARG A 705 -8.88 -10.22 -22.34
C ARG A 705 -7.38 -10.51 -22.21
N GLY A 706 -6.56 -9.85 -23.04
CA GLY A 706 -5.09 -9.91 -22.95
C GLY A 706 -4.46 -11.15 -23.58
N LEU A 707 -5.22 -12.00 -24.28
CA LEU A 707 -4.68 -13.08 -25.09
C LEU A 707 -3.87 -12.48 -26.26
N ARG A 708 -2.81 -13.15 -26.69
CA ARG A 708 -2.12 -12.84 -27.95
C ARG A 708 -2.91 -13.41 -29.12
N GLN A 709 -2.55 -13.02 -30.35
CA GLN A 709 -3.09 -13.65 -31.54
C GLN A 709 -2.77 -15.15 -31.52
N GLY A 710 -3.78 -16.00 -31.76
CA GLY A 710 -3.63 -17.46 -31.78
C GLY A 710 -4.76 -18.18 -31.06
N SER A 711 -4.65 -19.51 -31.07
CA SER A 711 -5.62 -20.43 -30.45
C SER A 711 -5.21 -20.78 -29.02
N TYR A 712 -6.19 -20.84 -28.12
CA TYR A 712 -5.98 -21.19 -26.72
C TYR A 712 -6.98 -22.25 -26.27
N ARG A 713 -6.49 -23.32 -25.64
CA ARG A 713 -7.35 -24.27 -24.93
C ARG A 713 -7.68 -23.70 -23.54
N VAL A 714 -8.96 -23.67 -23.21
CA VAL A 714 -9.46 -23.11 -21.93
C VAL A 714 -9.95 -24.22 -21.02
N THR A 715 -9.44 -24.28 -19.81
CA THR A 715 -9.82 -25.27 -18.79
C THR A 715 -10.06 -24.61 -17.44
N ASP A 716 -11.04 -25.08 -16.67
CA ASP A 716 -11.14 -24.82 -15.24
C ASP A 716 -10.03 -25.60 -14.53
N TYR A 717 -9.02 -24.90 -14.06
CA TYR A 717 -7.83 -25.54 -13.47
C TYR A 717 -8.04 -26.07 -12.05
N VAL A 718 -9.18 -25.76 -11.44
CA VAL A 718 -9.58 -26.25 -10.10
C VAL A 718 -10.40 -27.54 -10.21
N ASN A 719 -11.37 -27.59 -11.15
CA ASN A 719 -12.31 -28.68 -11.31
C ASN A 719 -12.05 -29.56 -12.53
N GLY A 720 -11.12 -29.18 -13.42
CA GLY A 720 -10.71 -29.97 -14.59
C GLY A 720 -11.69 -29.91 -15.76
N LYS A 721 -12.69 -29.02 -15.74
CA LYS A 721 -13.66 -28.90 -16.84
C LYS A 721 -13.00 -28.24 -18.07
N ASP A 722 -13.11 -28.87 -19.22
CA ASP A 722 -12.63 -28.35 -20.50
C ASP A 722 -13.73 -27.50 -21.19
N TYR A 723 -13.39 -26.27 -21.55
CA TYR A 723 -14.27 -25.34 -22.27
C TYR A 723 -13.94 -25.26 -23.76
N GLY A 724 -13.00 -26.09 -24.27
CA GLY A 724 -12.60 -26.11 -25.67
C GLY A 724 -11.56 -25.05 -26.03
N THR A 725 -11.56 -24.67 -27.31
CA THR A 725 -10.56 -23.75 -27.88
C THR A 725 -11.19 -22.42 -28.26
N VAL A 726 -10.50 -21.33 -27.88
CA VAL A 726 -10.89 -19.95 -28.22
C VAL A 726 -9.80 -19.26 -29.04
N GLN A 727 -10.13 -18.12 -29.66
CA GLN A 727 -9.20 -17.31 -30.47
C GLN A 727 -8.93 -15.96 -29.79
N GLY A 728 -7.64 -15.62 -29.58
CA GLY A 728 -7.23 -14.30 -29.16
C GLY A 728 -7.37 -13.22 -30.26
N PRO A 729 -7.23 -11.90 -29.93
CA PRO A 729 -6.72 -11.34 -28.67
C PRO A 729 -7.77 -11.19 -27.56
N VAL A 730 -9.04 -11.15 -27.89
CA VAL A 730 -10.16 -11.12 -26.93
C VAL A 730 -11.12 -12.24 -27.32
N ALA A 731 -11.35 -13.16 -26.40
CA ALA A 731 -12.26 -14.28 -26.62
C ALA A 731 -13.51 -14.16 -25.76
N LYS A 732 -14.67 -14.48 -26.32
CA LYS A 732 -15.93 -14.61 -25.60
C LYS A 732 -16.20 -16.07 -25.31
N LEU A 733 -16.53 -16.38 -24.07
CA LEU A 733 -16.82 -17.72 -23.61
C LEU A 733 -18.14 -17.76 -22.87
N LYS A 734 -19.08 -18.60 -23.33
CA LYS A 734 -20.34 -18.83 -22.60
C LYS A 734 -20.09 -19.78 -21.45
N VAL A 735 -20.41 -19.35 -20.24
CA VAL A 735 -20.16 -20.10 -18.99
C VAL A 735 -21.36 -20.04 -18.07
N GLU A 736 -21.44 -21.07 -17.23
CA GLU A 736 -22.35 -21.11 -16.09
C GLU A 736 -21.54 -21.51 -14.86
N PHE A 737 -21.61 -20.70 -13.80
CA PHE A 737 -20.93 -20.97 -12.55
C PHE A 737 -21.62 -20.29 -11.37
N GLN A 738 -21.33 -20.77 -10.17
CA GLN A 738 -21.76 -20.19 -8.92
C GLN A 738 -20.53 -19.73 -8.13
N ASP A 739 -20.61 -18.57 -7.49
CA ASP A 739 -19.59 -17.91 -6.70
C ASP A 739 -18.33 -17.52 -7.49
N ASN A 740 -17.62 -18.48 -8.09
CA ASN A 740 -16.36 -18.23 -8.79
C ASN A 740 -16.09 -19.21 -9.92
N LEU A 741 -15.25 -18.78 -10.88
CA LEU A 741 -14.75 -19.59 -11.97
C LEU A 741 -13.27 -19.26 -12.22
N LEU A 742 -12.39 -20.25 -12.12
CA LEU A 742 -10.95 -20.09 -12.28
C LEU A 742 -10.48 -20.84 -13.54
N LEU A 743 -10.04 -20.10 -14.54
CA LEU A 743 -9.68 -20.62 -15.85
C LEU A 743 -8.20 -20.48 -16.16
N GLU A 744 -7.65 -21.48 -16.85
CA GLU A 744 -6.35 -21.43 -17.50
C GLU A 744 -6.55 -21.48 -19.02
N ALA A 745 -5.98 -20.53 -19.75
CA ALA A 745 -5.94 -20.51 -21.20
C ALA A 745 -4.50 -20.78 -21.67
N GLN A 746 -4.29 -21.96 -22.26
CA GLN A 746 -2.98 -22.42 -22.74
C GLN A 746 -2.88 -22.23 -24.26
N PRO A 747 -1.79 -21.64 -24.79
CA PRO A 747 -1.57 -21.55 -26.22
C PRO A 747 -1.54 -22.94 -26.86
N VAL A 748 -2.27 -23.10 -27.96
CA VAL A 748 -2.20 -24.32 -28.79
C VAL A 748 -1.16 -24.09 -29.87
N ALA A 749 -0.15 -24.95 -29.96
CA ALA A 749 0.87 -24.85 -30.98
C ALA A 749 0.18 -24.89 -32.37
N ALA A 750 0.56 -23.98 -33.29
CA ALA A 750 0.14 -24.05 -34.66
C ALA A 750 0.69 -25.37 -35.26
N LYS A 751 -0.21 -26.24 -35.77
CA LYS A 751 0.18 -27.47 -36.45
C LYS A 751 0.88 -27.17 -37.75
#